data_365e14d1e113d9ff2f87e5e6b103eb93
#
_entry.id   365e14d1e113d9ff2f87e5e6b103eb93
#
_cell.length_a   1.000
_cell.length_b   1.000
_cell.length_c   1.000
_cell.angle_alpha   90.00
_cell.angle_beta   90.00
_cell.angle_gamma   90.00
#
_symmetry.space_group_name_H-M   'P 1'
#
loop_
_entity.id
_entity.type
_entity.pdbx_description
1 polymer ?
#
loop_
_entity_poly.entity_id
_entity_poly.type
_entity_poly.pdbx_seq_one_letter_code
_entity_poly.pdbx_strand_id
1 'polypeptide(L)'
;MKHSLTGIWRATIDGFAGDIRIPGTLDEAGIGHRDAGMAGTEGPIATRLTRRVSFEGEARLSRTLDFELSENVRAFIDVERASCLRLFINGQEVPPFEPPTLSTTQVFEVTGRVRAGAELVLLSDNSYPGLPRADIVNASAATDETQTNWNGLLGEVCLRTEEPVFIRALRVYPRAGALDVRVDLSAARAYRGSLRFASDALAADATVPVDVPAGAHEIKARLPLAGGVRYWELGDGQRYELTAALRREASPLGRREASPSGRREASPLGEGAGSKTVRFGLRRFGDDGTGRLALNGRRVFLRGETNCAVFPETGHPPMTVGAWLEILETYRAYGVNLVRFHSWCPPEAAFEAADRLGMLMQPELSHWNPKDALESDAAWIYYRRELMQILREYANHPSFVMLTLGNELAAGDLGHRRMDELLVLAREMDDTRLYANGSNVHYGERGCDAKLVLQGDAKLVLQGDPLSDFYTASTYFGAPLRGTMSGTEANGGRLEGHINGQYPSARVNYDGVMSRIRQTYAGPVFGFEVGQYEVLPDFDELDDFRGVTDPANLRQVQARVNACGLMPVWRDWVAATGELALLCYRAEVEAVLRTPGMSGLVLLGLQDFPGQGTALVGMLNSHLHPKPYDFARPERFAAFYRDALPLALLARYTWLNSETLHAEVSVANYGADALCGPVRWRLQGDGFDRAGTLATKAFPSGGLTPAGTLEVPLASIRQPTRLDLTLELENTDNRYPIWVYPDEPVPCPDAKPVLQGDGVVVAENLAQALPALAAGARVFLDPPADAPLRAVPCHFSTDFWSVGTFPCQSGTMGQYIDATHPVFRSEASPLERNFPTEKHTNWQWWPMANRPAVRLPAGLRPIVAQLDSFTTLRPLAQLFECRVGPGRLLFSSMALRELTEYPEAQALLNAIYRYMESDLFQPEQFLEPTDLERLFDG
;
A
#
# COMPACT_ATOMS: atom_id res chain seq x y z
N MET A 1 27.69 -14.07 -26.27
CA MET A 1 28.65 -13.38 -25.34
C MET A 1 28.10 -12.00 -25.04
N LYS A 2 28.28 -11.48 -23.80
CA LYS A 2 27.90 -10.10 -23.44
C LYS A 2 29.14 -9.25 -23.17
N HIS A 3 29.17 -8.05 -23.73
CA HIS A 3 30.14 -7.01 -23.45
C HIS A 3 29.43 -5.85 -22.76
N SER A 4 29.80 -5.52 -21.54
CA SER A 4 29.19 -4.41 -20.80
C SER A 4 29.49 -3.07 -21.48
N LEU A 5 28.47 -2.24 -21.61
CA LEU A 5 28.57 -0.86 -22.05
C LEU A 5 28.46 0.13 -20.87
N THR A 6 28.57 -0.37 -19.65
CA THR A 6 28.62 0.47 -18.44
C THR A 6 29.86 1.36 -18.40
N GLY A 7 29.79 2.45 -17.62
CA GLY A 7 30.91 3.37 -17.45
C GLY A 7 30.54 4.81 -17.79
N ILE A 8 31.52 5.61 -18.15
CA ILE A 8 31.32 7.03 -18.46
C ILE A 8 30.90 7.20 -19.92
N TRP A 9 29.81 7.94 -20.11
CA TRP A 9 29.29 8.37 -21.40
C TRP A 9 29.25 9.89 -21.44
N ARG A 10 29.17 10.47 -22.64
CA ARG A 10 28.92 11.89 -22.83
C ARG A 10 27.43 12.14 -22.96
N ALA A 11 26.86 12.93 -22.07
CA ALA A 11 25.47 13.42 -22.15
C ALA A 11 25.46 14.83 -22.74
N THR A 12 24.48 15.07 -23.62
CA THR A 12 24.21 16.41 -24.18
C THR A 12 22.71 16.64 -24.19
N ILE A 13 22.28 17.75 -23.59
CA ILE A 13 20.92 18.26 -23.64
C ILE A 13 20.97 19.71 -24.13
N ASP A 14 19.83 20.37 -24.37
CA ASP A 14 19.79 21.75 -24.79
C ASP A 14 20.53 22.63 -23.79
N GLY A 15 21.58 23.31 -24.30
CA GLY A 15 22.40 24.25 -23.53
C GLY A 15 23.41 23.62 -22.55
N PHE A 16 23.52 22.30 -22.47
CA PHE A 16 24.43 21.62 -21.54
C PHE A 16 25.09 20.37 -22.15
N ALA A 17 26.32 20.11 -21.74
CA ALA A 17 27.05 18.90 -22.06
C ALA A 17 27.96 18.50 -20.90
N GLY A 18 27.90 17.21 -20.47
CA GLY A 18 28.67 16.69 -19.34
C GLY A 18 28.86 15.20 -19.43
N ASP A 19 29.62 14.66 -18.49
CA ASP A 19 29.81 13.23 -18.38
C ASP A 19 28.68 12.62 -17.48
N ILE A 20 28.16 11.47 -17.89
CA ILE A 20 27.18 10.70 -17.14
C ILE A 20 27.70 9.29 -16.95
N ARG A 21 27.47 8.71 -15.79
CA ARG A 21 27.73 7.30 -15.53
C ARG A 21 26.52 6.46 -15.94
N ILE A 22 26.73 5.50 -16.81
CA ILE A 22 25.70 4.51 -17.21
C ILE A 22 26.05 3.14 -16.55
N PRO A 23 25.06 2.45 -15.96
CA PRO A 23 23.67 2.84 -15.75
C PRO A 23 23.55 4.04 -14.79
N GLY A 24 22.51 4.85 -15.04
CA GLY A 24 22.19 6.05 -14.26
C GLY A 24 21.37 7.04 -15.05
N THR A 25 20.95 8.12 -14.38
CA THR A 25 20.06 9.15 -14.90
C THR A 25 20.74 10.52 -14.95
N LEU A 26 20.14 11.44 -15.71
CA LEU A 26 20.57 12.84 -15.74
C LEU A 26 20.45 13.48 -14.36
N ASP A 27 19.39 13.14 -13.62
CA ASP A 27 19.14 13.62 -12.25
C ASP A 27 20.28 13.24 -11.30
N GLU A 28 20.71 11.97 -11.31
CA GLU A 28 21.86 11.50 -10.52
C GLU A 28 23.19 12.14 -10.92
N ALA A 29 23.33 12.46 -12.21
CA ALA A 29 24.50 13.15 -12.72
C ALA A 29 24.48 14.66 -12.47
N GLY A 30 23.39 15.21 -11.93
CA GLY A 30 23.18 16.64 -11.74
C GLY A 30 23.05 17.42 -13.07
N ILE A 31 22.61 16.75 -14.14
CA ILE A 31 22.45 17.31 -15.48
C ILE A 31 20.98 17.68 -15.71
N GLY A 32 20.71 18.96 -15.86
CA GLY A 32 19.36 19.47 -16.04
C GLY A 32 19.20 20.91 -15.56
N HIS A 33 17.97 21.35 -15.51
CA HIS A 33 17.61 22.67 -14.96
C HIS A 33 17.22 22.50 -13.49
N ARG A 34 17.58 23.48 -12.68
CA ARG A 34 17.17 23.48 -11.28
C ARG A 34 15.64 23.43 -11.20
N ASP A 35 15.11 22.45 -10.51
CA ASP A 35 13.67 22.39 -10.28
C ASP A 35 13.25 23.57 -9.40
N ALA A 36 12.29 24.36 -9.87
CA ALA A 36 11.73 25.48 -9.13
C ALA A 36 10.76 24.95 -8.07
N GLY A 37 11.29 24.25 -7.08
CA GLY A 37 10.53 23.84 -5.91
C GLY A 37 9.80 25.02 -5.28
N MET A 38 8.86 24.74 -4.39
CA MET A 38 8.14 25.81 -3.72
C MET A 38 9.07 26.69 -2.90
N ALA A 39 9.05 27.98 -3.20
CA ALA A 39 9.83 28.96 -2.45
C ALA A 39 9.01 29.47 -1.25
N GLY A 40 9.59 29.38 -0.05
CA GLY A 40 9.07 30.02 1.16
C GLY A 40 8.11 29.15 1.98
N THR A 41 7.66 29.73 3.10
CA THR A 41 6.76 29.12 4.08
C THR A 41 5.29 29.45 3.84
N GLU A 42 5.01 30.34 2.88
CA GLU A 42 3.67 30.78 2.51
C GLU A 42 3.27 30.16 1.16
N GLY A 43 2.00 29.87 0.98
CA GLY A 43 1.45 29.27 -0.22
C GLY A 43 1.05 27.80 -0.04
N PRO A 44 0.49 27.16 -1.08
CA PRO A 44 0.08 25.77 -1.00
C PRO A 44 1.29 24.84 -0.89
N ILE A 45 1.11 23.71 -0.20
CA ILE A 45 2.12 22.65 -0.14
C ILE A 45 2.23 22.01 -1.52
N ALA A 46 3.46 21.68 -1.94
CA ALA A 46 3.71 21.04 -3.22
C ALA A 46 2.97 19.68 -3.30
N THR A 47 2.36 19.42 -4.46
CA THR A 47 1.60 18.19 -4.72
C THR A 47 2.40 17.16 -5.53
N ARG A 48 3.65 17.43 -5.85
CA ARG A 48 4.59 16.54 -6.54
C ARG A 48 5.92 16.46 -5.82
N LEU A 49 6.68 15.44 -6.09
CA LEU A 49 8.09 15.39 -5.68
C LEU A 49 8.88 16.49 -6.39
N THR A 50 9.67 17.23 -5.63
CA THR A 50 10.59 18.24 -6.15
C THR A 50 11.96 17.61 -6.34
N ARG A 51 12.58 17.81 -7.50
CA ARG A 51 13.93 17.34 -7.83
C ARG A 51 14.97 18.45 -7.65
N ARG A 52 16.22 18.08 -7.40
CA ARG A 52 17.32 19.06 -7.37
C ARG A 52 17.56 19.66 -8.74
N VAL A 53 17.51 18.81 -9.76
CA VAL A 53 17.52 19.18 -11.17
C VAL A 53 16.49 18.33 -11.92
N SER A 54 15.96 18.85 -13.03
CA SER A 54 15.02 18.12 -13.88
C SER A 54 15.30 18.43 -15.36
N PHE A 55 14.99 17.47 -16.21
CA PHE A 55 15.02 17.64 -17.66
C PHE A 55 13.92 16.80 -18.30
N GLU A 56 13.10 17.41 -19.13
CA GLU A 56 12.12 16.71 -19.98
C GLU A 56 12.47 16.99 -21.45
N GLY A 57 12.63 15.92 -22.23
CA GLY A 57 12.98 16.01 -23.65
C GLY A 57 14.06 15.00 -24.06
N GLU A 58 14.60 15.20 -25.25
CA GLU A 58 15.61 14.32 -25.85
C GLU A 58 17.00 14.61 -25.26
N ALA A 59 17.60 13.60 -24.64
CA ALA A 59 18.99 13.60 -24.19
C ALA A 59 19.85 12.72 -25.10
N ARG A 60 20.96 13.29 -25.61
CA ARG A 60 21.93 12.56 -26.41
C ARG A 60 23.00 11.94 -25.53
N LEU A 61 23.04 10.61 -25.44
CA LEU A 61 24.04 9.85 -24.71
C LEU A 61 24.98 9.17 -25.72
N SER A 62 26.29 9.44 -25.64
CA SER A 62 27.25 8.95 -26.64
C SER A 62 28.52 8.38 -26.04
N ARG A 63 29.08 7.37 -26.72
CA ARG A 63 30.40 6.83 -26.45
C ARG A 63 31.04 6.25 -27.73
N THR A 64 32.34 6.10 -27.71
CA THR A 64 33.09 5.36 -28.74
C THR A 64 33.19 3.90 -28.32
N LEU A 65 32.94 2.97 -29.24
CA LEU A 65 33.10 1.53 -29.04
C LEU A 65 34.56 1.14 -29.29
N ASP A 66 35.08 0.23 -28.44
CA ASP A 66 36.47 -0.23 -28.44
C ASP A 66 36.65 -1.69 -28.79
N PHE A 67 35.62 -2.33 -29.39
CA PHE A 67 35.67 -3.74 -29.77
C PHE A 67 35.42 -3.97 -31.25
N GLU A 68 35.98 -5.05 -31.76
CA GLU A 68 35.68 -5.61 -33.04
C GLU A 68 34.88 -6.91 -32.88
N LEU A 69 33.90 -7.11 -33.75
CA LEU A 69 33.10 -8.33 -33.76
C LEU A 69 33.55 -9.25 -34.87
N SER A 70 33.48 -10.57 -34.65
CA SER A 70 33.70 -11.56 -35.70
C SER A 70 32.60 -11.50 -36.77
N GLU A 71 32.97 -11.77 -38.01
CA GLU A 71 32.08 -11.63 -39.17
C GLU A 71 30.82 -12.55 -39.17
N ASN A 72 30.83 -13.60 -38.37
CA ASN A 72 29.77 -14.61 -38.35
C ASN A 72 28.86 -14.58 -37.13
N VAL A 73 28.74 -13.43 -36.45
CA VAL A 73 27.84 -13.26 -35.29
C VAL A 73 26.76 -12.26 -35.59
N ARG A 74 25.62 -12.44 -34.96
CA ARG A 74 24.60 -11.38 -34.82
C ARG A 74 24.93 -10.58 -33.56
N ALA A 75 24.73 -9.27 -33.62
CA ALA A 75 25.05 -8.36 -32.55
C ALA A 75 23.83 -7.52 -32.19
N PHE A 76 23.61 -7.36 -30.88
CA PHE A 76 22.48 -6.62 -30.33
C PHE A 76 22.97 -5.67 -29.24
N ILE A 77 22.38 -4.48 -29.19
CA ILE A 77 22.48 -3.61 -28.00
C ILE A 77 21.21 -3.79 -27.23
N ASP A 78 21.33 -4.22 -25.99
CA ASP A 78 20.27 -4.41 -25.02
C ASP A 78 20.36 -3.32 -23.97
N VAL A 79 19.25 -2.61 -23.71
CA VAL A 79 19.08 -1.63 -22.64
C VAL A 79 17.92 -2.10 -21.77
N GLU A 80 18.18 -2.48 -20.53
CA GLU A 80 17.19 -3.13 -19.68
C GLU A 80 16.00 -2.21 -19.37
N ARG A 81 16.26 -0.93 -19.06
CA ARG A 81 15.20 0.02 -18.80
C ARG A 81 15.59 1.43 -19.28
N ALA A 82 14.68 2.04 -20.00
CA ALA A 82 14.78 3.44 -20.45
C ALA A 82 13.40 3.98 -20.81
N SER A 83 13.26 5.30 -20.96
CA SER A 83 12.07 5.93 -21.54
C SER A 83 11.95 5.61 -23.04
N CYS A 84 11.85 6.59 -23.94
CA CYS A 84 11.86 6.32 -25.37
C CYS A 84 13.30 6.38 -25.90
N LEU A 85 13.78 5.30 -26.53
CA LEU A 85 15.12 5.26 -27.13
C LEU A 85 15.12 5.27 -28.64
N ARG A 86 16.09 5.99 -29.21
CA ARG A 86 16.54 5.85 -30.60
C ARG A 86 18.04 5.59 -30.60
N LEU A 87 18.51 4.68 -31.43
CA LEU A 87 19.90 4.28 -31.50
C LEU A 87 20.53 4.68 -32.83
N PHE A 88 21.75 5.20 -32.77
CA PHE A 88 22.56 5.54 -33.95
C PHE A 88 23.96 4.95 -33.81
N ILE A 89 24.50 4.47 -34.94
CA ILE A 89 25.92 4.08 -35.05
C ILE A 89 26.54 4.86 -36.22
N ASN A 90 27.58 5.64 -35.92
CA ASN A 90 28.23 6.54 -36.88
C ASN A 90 27.21 7.44 -37.60
N GLY A 91 26.26 7.98 -36.90
CA GLY A 91 25.21 8.87 -37.41
C GLY A 91 24.07 8.18 -38.16
N GLN A 92 24.12 6.85 -38.37
CA GLN A 92 23.03 6.09 -38.99
C GLN A 92 22.08 5.50 -37.96
N GLU A 93 20.81 5.79 -38.10
CA GLU A 93 19.77 5.25 -37.24
C GLU A 93 19.61 3.74 -37.41
N VAL A 94 19.47 3.05 -36.28
CA VAL A 94 19.17 1.62 -36.20
C VAL A 94 17.78 1.48 -35.60
N PRO A 95 16.82 0.89 -36.32
CA PRO A 95 15.49 0.67 -35.75
C PRO A 95 15.57 -0.33 -34.61
N PRO A 96 14.67 -0.23 -33.61
CA PRO A 96 14.56 -1.24 -32.56
C PRO A 96 14.18 -2.60 -33.17
N PHE A 97 14.70 -3.68 -32.59
CA PHE A 97 14.41 -5.05 -33.01
C PHE A 97 12.93 -5.41 -32.83
N GLU A 98 12.33 -4.94 -31.74
CA GLU A 98 10.89 -4.88 -31.51
C GLU A 98 10.52 -3.48 -31.03
N PRO A 99 9.29 -3.00 -31.32
CA PRO A 99 8.85 -1.71 -30.83
C PRO A 99 8.94 -1.63 -29.29
N PRO A 100 9.64 -0.63 -28.73
CA PRO A 100 9.95 -0.60 -27.30
C PRO A 100 8.73 -0.28 -26.41
N THR A 101 8.86 -0.61 -25.12
CA THR A 101 7.96 -0.20 -24.04
C THR A 101 8.77 0.25 -22.83
N LEU A 102 8.11 0.92 -21.88
CA LEU A 102 8.74 1.39 -20.66
C LEU A 102 9.09 0.26 -19.67
N SER A 103 8.42 -0.88 -19.82
CA SER A 103 8.40 -1.95 -18.83
C SER A 103 9.35 -3.10 -19.13
N THR A 104 9.98 -3.11 -20.30
CA THR A 104 10.79 -4.24 -20.77
C THR A 104 12.06 -3.81 -21.48
N THR A 105 12.99 -4.74 -21.65
CA THR A 105 14.29 -4.51 -22.30
C THR A 105 14.10 -4.02 -23.74
N GLN A 106 14.77 -2.90 -24.07
CA GLN A 106 14.80 -2.35 -25.43
C GLN A 106 16.00 -2.91 -26.20
N VAL A 107 15.75 -3.53 -27.34
CA VAL A 107 16.74 -4.31 -28.09
C VAL A 107 16.91 -3.74 -29.50
N PHE A 108 18.18 -3.54 -29.93
CA PHE A 108 18.56 -3.04 -31.26
C PHE A 108 19.52 -4.00 -31.94
N GLU A 109 19.22 -4.47 -33.15
CA GLU A 109 20.16 -5.30 -33.90
C GLU A 109 21.19 -4.45 -34.64
N VAL A 110 22.43 -4.61 -34.25
CA VAL A 110 23.59 -3.83 -34.76
C VAL A 110 24.57 -4.69 -35.57
N THR A 111 24.14 -5.83 -36.07
CA THR A 111 24.93 -6.77 -36.87
C THR A 111 25.64 -6.08 -38.03
N GLY A 112 26.97 -6.23 -38.15
CA GLY A 112 27.82 -5.65 -39.19
C GLY A 112 28.05 -4.15 -39.08
N ARG A 113 27.51 -3.48 -38.03
CA ARG A 113 27.66 -2.01 -37.81
C ARG A 113 28.71 -1.67 -36.73
N VAL A 114 28.98 -2.60 -35.83
CA VAL A 114 29.90 -2.40 -34.70
C VAL A 114 31.32 -2.74 -35.11
N ARG A 115 32.24 -1.76 -34.86
CA ARG A 115 33.71 -1.90 -35.06
C ARG A 115 34.42 -0.96 -34.10
N ALA A 116 35.68 -1.20 -33.84
CA ALA A 116 36.49 -0.31 -33.03
C ALA A 116 36.52 1.11 -33.62
N GLY A 117 36.31 2.11 -32.76
CA GLY A 117 36.19 3.50 -33.13
C GLY A 117 34.82 3.96 -33.61
N ALA A 118 33.83 3.07 -33.69
CA ALA A 118 32.45 3.46 -34.04
C ALA A 118 31.83 4.30 -32.92
N GLU A 119 31.17 5.41 -33.28
CA GLU A 119 30.39 6.22 -32.33
C GLU A 119 29.01 5.56 -32.13
N LEU A 120 28.69 5.20 -30.89
CA LEU A 120 27.36 4.79 -30.45
C LEU A 120 26.67 5.98 -29.82
N VAL A 121 25.47 6.28 -30.30
CA VAL A 121 24.59 7.30 -29.71
C VAL A 121 23.24 6.68 -29.37
N LEU A 122 22.76 6.92 -28.15
CA LEU A 122 21.41 6.69 -27.72
C LEU A 122 20.75 8.05 -27.43
N LEU A 123 19.63 8.31 -28.10
CA LEU A 123 18.75 9.42 -27.78
C LEU A 123 17.69 8.89 -26.83
N SER A 124 17.70 9.36 -25.59
CA SER A 124 16.73 9.02 -24.56
C SER A 124 15.76 10.17 -24.35
N ASP A 125 14.46 9.92 -24.49
CA ASP A 125 13.45 10.99 -24.47
C ASP A 125 12.32 10.62 -23.49
N ASN A 126 12.23 11.38 -22.40
CA ASN A 126 11.20 11.24 -21.37
C ASN A 126 9.99 12.15 -21.57
N SER A 127 9.85 12.76 -22.75
CA SER A 127 8.62 13.44 -23.18
C SER A 127 7.61 12.50 -23.86
N TYR A 128 8.01 11.24 -24.08
CA TYR A 128 7.19 10.15 -24.62
C TYR A 128 6.61 10.43 -26.01
N PRO A 129 7.42 10.82 -27.02
CA PRO A 129 6.95 11.16 -28.34
C PRO A 129 6.28 9.97 -29.04
N GLY A 130 5.03 10.17 -29.52
CA GLY A 130 4.27 9.14 -30.22
C GLY A 130 3.63 8.08 -29.31
N LEU A 131 3.75 8.18 -27.99
CA LEU A 131 3.09 7.32 -27.01
C LEU A 131 1.88 8.04 -26.37
N PRO A 132 1.00 7.33 -25.65
CA PRO A 132 -0.11 7.94 -24.92
C PRO A 132 0.40 8.70 -23.67
N ARG A 133 1.05 9.84 -23.93
CA ARG A 133 1.80 10.61 -22.92
C ARG A 133 0.96 10.94 -21.68
N ALA A 134 -0.29 11.36 -21.88
CA ALA A 134 -1.16 11.75 -20.75
C ALA A 134 -1.36 10.59 -19.75
N ASP A 135 -1.58 9.37 -20.25
CA ASP A 135 -1.76 8.18 -19.41
C ASP A 135 -0.46 7.81 -18.70
N ILE A 136 0.67 7.89 -19.41
CA ILE A 136 2.01 7.51 -18.92
C ILE A 136 2.48 8.46 -17.81
N VAL A 137 2.36 9.78 -17.98
CA VAL A 137 2.85 10.75 -16.99
C VAL A 137 1.98 10.84 -15.74
N ASN A 138 0.75 10.32 -15.79
CA ASN A 138 -0.07 10.14 -14.59
C ASN A 138 0.28 8.84 -13.84
N ALA A 139 0.77 7.83 -14.58
CA ALA A 139 1.12 6.54 -14.00
C ALA A 139 2.37 6.60 -13.13
N SER A 140 2.45 5.75 -12.11
CA SER A 140 3.66 5.65 -11.26
C SER A 140 4.91 5.24 -12.05
N ALA A 141 4.75 4.76 -13.29
CA ALA A 141 5.87 4.52 -14.20
C ALA A 141 6.70 5.78 -14.52
N ALA A 142 6.10 6.98 -14.46
CA ALA A 142 6.74 8.22 -14.90
C ALA A 142 6.26 9.50 -14.20
N THR A 143 5.29 9.43 -13.27
CA THR A 143 4.75 10.63 -12.63
C THR A 143 5.74 11.28 -11.66
N ASP A 144 5.84 12.61 -11.69
CA ASP A 144 6.59 13.38 -10.69
C ASP A 144 5.88 13.44 -9.32
N GLU A 145 4.71 12.84 -9.18
CA GLU A 145 4.00 12.77 -7.90
C GLU A 145 4.47 11.62 -7.01
N THR A 146 5.04 10.56 -7.58
CA THR A 146 5.50 9.37 -6.83
C THR A 146 6.99 9.12 -6.98
N GLN A 147 7.43 8.82 -8.18
CA GLN A 147 8.83 8.83 -8.55
C GLN A 147 9.13 10.10 -9.35
N THR A 148 10.25 10.13 -10.04
CA THR A 148 10.54 11.24 -10.96
C THR A 148 10.33 10.80 -12.40
N ASN A 149 9.98 11.71 -13.30
CA ASN A 149 10.04 11.47 -14.74
C ASN A 149 11.52 11.53 -15.21
N TRP A 150 12.31 10.54 -14.79
CA TRP A 150 13.75 10.45 -15.00
C TRP A 150 14.11 10.25 -16.49
N ASN A 151 15.31 10.66 -16.86
CA ASN A 151 15.88 10.44 -18.18
C ASN A 151 17.26 9.81 -18.05
N GLY A 152 17.50 8.70 -18.75
CA GLY A 152 18.77 7.96 -18.65
C GLY A 152 18.62 6.50 -19.08
N LEU A 153 19.60 5.67 -18.70
CA LEU A 153 19.64 4.24 -18.99
C LEU A 153 19.86 3.48 -17.68
N LEU A 154 18.96 2.58 -17.35
CA LEU A 154 19.01 1.82 -16.11
C LEU A 154 19.23 0.32 -16.35
N GLY A 155 19.76 -0.34 -15.33
CA GLY A 155 20.01 -1.77 -15.33
C GLY A 155 21.16 -2.19 -16.26
N GLU A 156 21.01 -3.34 -16.92
CA GLU A 156 22.03 -3.84 -17.84
C GLU A 156 22.01 -3.07 -19.16
N VAL A 157 23.14 -2.46 -19.52
CA VAL A 157 23.37 -1.91 -20.86
C VAL A 157 24.55 -2.65 -21.47
N CYS A 158 24.30 -3.45 -22.50
CA CYS A 158 25.34 -4.33 -23.05
C CYS A 158 25.26 -4.51 -24.56
N LEU A 159 26.40 -4.87 -25.17
CA LEU A 159 26.48 -5.41 -26.49
C LEU A 159 26.49 -6.95 -26.39
N ARG A 160 25.42 -7.58 -26.87
CA ARG A 160 25.26 -9.04 -26.88
C ARG A 160 25.54 -9.60 -28.26
N THR A 161 26.33 -10.66 -28.35
CA THR A 161 26.59 -11.40 -29.59
C THR A 161 26.00 -12.79 -29.55
N GLU A 162 25.37 -13.20 -30.65
CA GLU A 162 24.70 -14.47 -30.81
C GLU A 162 25.16 -15.18 -32.09
N GLU A 163 24.97 -16.49 -32.14
CA GLU A 163 25.09 -17.27 -33.37
C GLU A 163 24.05 -16.81 -34.41
N PRO A 164 24.26 -17.07 -35.72
CA PRO A 164 23.24 -16.78 -36.75
C PRO A 164 21.88 -17.41 -36.47
N VAL A 165 21.85 -18.53 -35.75
CA VAL A 165 20.63 -19.18 -35.25
C VAL A 165 20.77 -19.38 -33.74
N PHE A 166 19.89 -18.78 -33.00
CA PHE A 166 19.95 -18.78 -31.54
C PHE A 166 18.56 -18.80 -30.89
N ILE A 167 18.51 -19.25 -29.65
CA ILE A 167 17.31 -19.20 -28.79
C ILE A 167 17.18 -17.79 -28.24
N ARG A 168 16.19 -17.03 -28.68
CA ARG A 168 15.90 -15.68 -28.22
C ARG A 168 15.25 -15.70 -26.84
N ALA A 169 14.19 -16.51 -26.68
CA ALA A 169 13.48 -16.66 -25.42
C ALA A 169 13.13 -18.12 -25.15
N LEU A 170 13.14 -18.49 -23.88
CA LEU A 170 12.68 -19.78 -23.36
C LEU A 170 11.66 -19.50 -22.27
N ARG A 171 10.39 -19.87 -22.49
CA ARG A 171 9.30 -19.64 -21.55
C ARG A 171 8.72 -20.94 -21.08
N VAL A 172 8.45 -21.04 -19.79
CA VAL A 172 7.99 -22.24 -19.10
C VAL A 172 6.65 -21.97 -18.43
N TYR A 173 5.64 -22.75 -18.79
CA TYR A 173 4.30 -22.68 -18.23
C TYR A 173 3.98 -23.97 -17.49
N PRO A 174 4.04 -24.01 -16.15
CA PRO A 174 3.74 -25.19 -15.37
C PRO A 174 2.31 -25.70 -15.55
N ARG A 175 2.17 -27.02 -15.71
CA ARG A 175 0.87 -27.71 -15.80
C ARG A 175 0.82 -28.85 -14.80
N ALA A 176 -0.36 -29.46 -14.64
CA ALA A 176 -0.48 -30.67 -13.85
C ALA A 176 0.34 -31.81 -14.51
N GLY A 177 1.46 -32.20 -13.89
CA GLY A 177 2.33 -33.28 -14.34
C GLY A 177 3.21 -32.99 -15.56
N ALA A 178 3.23 -31.76 -16.08
CA ALA A 178 4.04 -31.40 -17.25
C ALA A 178 4.44 -29.91 -17.23
N LEU A 179 5.39 -29.55 -18.09
CA LEU A 179 5.71 -28.18 -18.47
C LEU A 179 5.29 -27.96 -19.93
N ASP A 180 4.48 -26.95 -20.20
CA ASP A 180 4.35 -26.41 -21.54
C ASP A 180 5.48 -25.42 -21.75
N VAL A 181 6.31 -25.62 -22.78
CA VAL A 181 7.48 -24.81 -23.07
C VAL A 181 7.32 -24.16 -24.44
N ARG A 182 7.62 -22.85 -24.49
CA ARG A 182 7.68 -22.10 -25.75
C ARG A 182 9.10 -21.56 -25.95
N VAL A 183 9.68 -21.85 -27.11
CA VAL A 183 11.03 -21.41 -27.47
C VAL A 183 10.94 -20.49 -28.66
N ASP A 184 11.33 -19.23 -28.47
CA ASP A 184 11.47 -18.29 -29.58
C ASP A 184 12.86 -18.49 -30.20
N LEU A 185 12.87 -18.94 -31.47
CA LEU A 185 14.08 -19.15 -32.27
C LEU A 185 14.24 -17.99 -33.24
N SER A 186 15.41 -17.38 -33.28
CA SER A 186 15.76 -16.41 -34.30
C SER A 186 16.81 -17.02 -35.25
N ALA A 187 16.48 -17.13 -36.55
CA ALA A 187 17.30 -17.80 -37.53
C ALA A 187 17.64 -16.84 -38.69
N ALA A 188 18.89 -16.46 -38.85
CA ALA A 188 19.36 -15.69 -40.02
C ALA A 188 19.43 -16.51 -41.29
N ARG A 189 19.37 -17.84 -41.19
CA ARG A 189 19.38 -18.82 -42.25
C ARG A 189 18.56 -20.04 -41.86
N ALA A 190 18.15 -20.85 -42.83
CA ALA A 190 17.44 -22.10 -42.57
C ALA A 190 18.23 -22.98 -41.58
N TYR A 191 17.51 -23.57 -40.64
CA TYR A 191 18.07 -24.44 -39.63
C TYR A 191 17.34 -25.78 -39.59
N ARG A 192 18.11 -26.88 -39.64
CA ARG A 192 17.62 -28.24 -39.48
C ARG A 192 18.43 -28.93 -38.38
N GLY A 193 17.72 -29.48 -37.39
CA GLY A 193 18.34 -30.10 -36.22
C GLY A 193 17.32 -30.45 -35.17
N SER A 194 17.70 -30.28 -33.89
CA SER A 194 16.81 -30.53 -32.77
C SER A 194 17.07 -29.56 -31.62
N LEU A 195 16.07 -29.43 -30.76
CA LEU A 195 16.16 -28.80 -29.42
C LEU A 195 16.20 -29.90 -28.36
N ARG A 196 17.23 -29.91 -27.53
CA ARG A 196 17.30 -30.76 -26.34
C ARG A 196 16.96 -29.93 -25.12
N PHE A 197 16.11 -30.47 -24.25
CA PHE A 197 15.70 -29.90 -22.97
C PHE A 197 16.24 -30.76 -21.84
N ALA A 198 16.81 -30.12 -20.81
CA ALA A 198 17.32 -30.77 -19.60
C ALA A 198 16.95 -29.95 -18.36
N SER A 199 16.46 -30.63 -17.33
CA SER A 199 16.13 -30.05 -16.02
C SER A 199 15.94 -31.17 -14.99
N ASP A 200 16.31 -30.92 -13.74
CA ASP A 200 16.02 -31.82 -12.62
C ASP A 200 14.52 -31.95 -12.32
N ALA A 201 13.70 -31.03 -12.83
CA ALA A 201 12.25 -31.11 -12.73
C ALA A 201 11.61 -32.09 -13.72
N LEU A 202 12.33 -32.51 -14.75
CA LEU A 202 11.80 -33.41 -15.79
C LEU A 202 11.97 -34.89 -15.47
N ALA A 203 11.02 -35.70 -15.89
CA ALA A 203 11.12 -37.17 -15.78
C ALA A 203 12.31 -37.72 -16.57
N ALA A 204 12.68 -37.11 -17.67
CA ALA A 204 13.84 -37.37 -18.48
C ALA A 204 14.13 -36.20 -19.40
N ASP A 205 15.36 -36.09 -19.88
CA ASP A 205 15.71 -35.18 -20.98
C ASP A 205 14.85 -35.42 -22.21
N ALA A 206 14.43 -34.37 -22.88
CA ALA A 206 13.59 -34.44 -24.04
C ALA A 206 14.28 -33.83 -25.27
N THR A 207 13.92 -34.33 -26.46
CA THR A 207 14.45 -33.80 -27.69
C THR A 207 13.31 -33.62 -28.71
N VAL A 208 13.23 -32.44 -29.32
CA VAL A 208 12.22 -32.06 -30.29
C VAL A 208 12.91 -31.71 -31.60
N PRO A 209 12.48 -32.26 -32.74
CA PRO A 209 13.03 -31.92 -34.04
C PRO A 209 12.67 -30.49 -34.45
N VAL A 210 13.59 -29.80 -35.11
CA VAL A 210 13.43 -28.42 -35.58
C VAL A 210 13.85 -28.37 -37.08
N ASP A 211 12.94 -27.91 -37.90
CA ASP A 211 13.20 -27.64 -39.32
C ASP A 211 12.48 -26.34 -39.68
N VAL A 212 13.23 -25.24 -39.75
CA VAL A 212 12.67 -23.89 -39.93
C VAL A 212 13.46 -23.11 -40.99
N PRO A 213 12.79 -22.32 -41.84
CA PRO A 213 13.46 -21.37 -42.72
C PRO A 213 14.12 -20.21 -41.93
N ALA A 214 14.75 -19.28 -42.65
CA ALA A 214 15.17 -17.99 -42.02
C ALA A 214 13.94 -17.23 -41.52
N GLY A 215 14.08 -16.58 -40.37
CA GLY A 215 13.03 -15.80 -39.70
C GLY A 215 12.96 -16.03 -38.19
N ALA A 216 11.88 -15.52 -37.60
CA ALA A 216 11.51 -15.75 -36.20
C ALA A 216 10.46 -16.88 -36.12
N HIS A 217 10.66 -17.84 -35.23
CA HIS A 217 9.81 -19.03 -35.09
C HIS A 217 9.54 -19.33 -33.61
N GLU A 218 8.33 -19.73 -33.27
CA GLU A 218 7.98 -20.27 -31.96
C GLU A 218 7.89 -21.81 -32.05
N ILE A 219 8.69 -22.51 -31.25
CA ILE A 219 8.65 -23.95 -31.07
C ILE A 219 7.97 -24.27 -29.77
N LYS A 220 6.96 -25.13 -29.79
CA LYS A 220 6.22 -25.58 -28.61
C LYS A 220 6.60 -27.01 -28.24
N ALA A 221 6.78 -27.25 -26.95
CA ALA A 221 7.04 -28.58 -26.40
C ALA A 221 6.25 -28.80 -25.12
N ARG A 222 5.86 -30.05 -24.87
CA ARG A 222 5.26 -30.47 -23.62
C ARG A 222 6.16 -31.51 -22.98
N LEU A 223 6.68 -31.20 -21.80
CA LEU A 223 7.72 -31.96 -21.13
C LEU A 223 7.13 -32.57 -19.82
N PRO A 224 7.13 -33.91 -19.64
CA PRO A 224 6.64 -34.55 -18.42
C PRO A 224 7.51 -34.19 -17.21
N LEU A 225 6.87 -33.89 -16.07
CA LEU A 225 7.54 -33.66 -14.79
C LEU A 225 7.98 -34.98 -14.15
N ALA A 226 9.07 -34.93 -13.40
CA ALA A 226 9.50 -36.00 -12.52
C ALA A 226 8.51 -36.19 -11.35
N GLY A 227 8.48 -37.41 -10.79
CA GLY A 227 7.75 -37.63 -9.55
C GLY A 227 8.42 -36.94 -8.36
N GLY A 228 7.61 -36.39 -7.43
CA GLY A 228 8.11 -35.76 -6.20
C GLY A 228 8.73 -34.37 -6.35
N VAL A 229 8.47 -33.67 -7.47
CA VAL A 229 8.86 -32.27 -7.62
C VAL A 229 8.18 -31.38 -6.57
N ARG A 230 8.94 -30.43 -6.03
CA ARG A 230 8.44 -29.45 -5.06
C ARG A 230 7.84 -28.25 -5.78
N TYR A 231 6.76 -27.71 -5.20
CA TYR A 231 6.13 -26.48 -5.68
C TYR A 231 6.76 -25.26 -5.00
N TRP A 232 6.74 -24.15 -5.71
CA TRP A 232 7.02 -22.83 -5.16
C TRP A 232 5.85 -22.41 -4.27
N GLU A 233 6.13 -21.92 -3.06
CA GLU A 233 5.13 -21.56 -2.06
C GLU A 233 5.43 -20.19 -1.44
N LEU A 234 4.44 -19.63 -0.75
CA LEU A 234 4.66 -18.46 0.11
C LEU A 234 5.74 -18.76 1.15
N GLY A 235 6.76 -17.89 1.19
CA GLY A 235 7.91 -18.05 2.09
C GLY A 235 8.91 -19.15 1.68
N ASP A 236 8.68 -19.89 0.58
CA ASP A 236 9.59 -20.90 0.04
C ASP A 236 9.83 -20.66 -1.46
N GLY A 237 10.99 -20.13 -1.77
CA GLY A 237 11.44 -19.78 -3.12
C GLY A 237 11.93 -20.97 -3.95
N GLN A 238 11.37 -22.17 -3.84
CA GLN A 238 11.79 -23.35 -4.60
C GLN A 238 11.68 -23.16 -6.10
N ARG A 239 12.80 -23.27 -6.81
CA ARG A 239 12.88 -23.12 -8.26
C ARG A 239 13.74 -24.20 -8.89
N TYR A 240 13.57 -24.36 -10.20
CA TYR A 240 14.31 -25.27 -11.06
C TYR A 240 14.96 -24.49 -12.20
N GLU A 241 15.95 -25.08 -12.84
CA GLU A 241 16.53 -24.57 -14.10
C GLU A 241 16.09 -25.47 -15.26
N LEU A 242 15.71 -24.83 -16.37
CA LEU A 242 15.50 -25.53 -17.65
C LEU A 242 16.52 -25.00 -18.67
N THR A 243 17.29 -25.90 -19.22
CA THR A 243 18.22 -25.60 -20.33
C THR A 243 17.63 -26.15 -21.63
N ALA A 244 17.51 -25.28 -22.65
CA ALA A 244 17.22 -25.66 -24.01
C ALA A 244 18.50 -25.47 -24.85
N ALA A 245 18.89 -26.47 -25.65
CA ALA A 245 20.10 -26.42 -26.46
C ALA A 245 19.84 -26.87 -27.91
N LEU A 246 20.28 -26.05 -28.86
CA LEU A 246 20.23 -26.38 -30.29
C LEU A 246 21.29 -27.44 -30.63
N ARG A 247 20.89 -28.47 -31.41
CA ARG A 247 21.77 -29.52 -31.89
C ARG A 247 21.58 -29.66 -33.42
N ARG A 248 22.60 -29.40 -34.22
CA ARG A 248 22.55 -29.64 -35.67
C ARG A 248 22.57 -31.14 -35.93
N GLU A 249 21.80 -31.56 -36.98
CA GLU A 249 22.01 -32.87 -37.53
C GLU A 249 23.45 -32.97 -38.09
N ALA A 250 24.12 -34.06 -37.77
CA ALA A 250 25.42 -34.33 -38.36
C ALA A 250 25.25 -34.49 -39.88
N SER A 251 25.95 -33.67 -40.67
CA SER A 251 25.93 -33.82 -42.13
C SER A 251 26.37 -35.24 -42.51
N PRO A 252 25.63 -35.97 -43.38
CA PRO A 252 26.03 -37.29 -43.82
C PRO A 252 27.32 -37.32 -44.66
N LEU A 253 27.82 -36.15 -45.04
CA LEU A 253 29.05 -35.99 -45.83
C LEU A 253 30.19 -35.50 -44.98
N GLY A 254 30.85 -36.38 -44.21
CA GLY A 254 31.97 -36.01 -43.38
C GLY A 254 32.58 -37.13 -42.57
N ARG A 255 32.77 -38.34 -43.10
CA ARG A 255 33.79 -39.25 -42.57
C ARG A 255 35.19 -38.67 -42.90
N ARG A 256 35.71 -37.85 -42.05
CA ARG A 256 37.19 -37.67 -41.98
C ARG A 256 37.70 -38.58 -40.89
N GLU A 257 38.71 -39.33 -41.29
CA GLU A 257 39.39 -40.37 -40.56
C GLU A 257 39.78 -39.91 -39.13
N ALA A 258 39.45 -40.73 -38.15
CA ALA A 258 39.83 -40.57 -36.76
C ALA A 258 41.38 -40.73 -36.60
N SER A 259 42.03 -39.70 -36.12
CA SER A 259 43.39 -39.83 -35.56
C SER A 259 43.26 -40.41 -34.13
N PRO A 260 44.00 -41.44 -33.76
CA PRO A 260 43.87 -42.10 -32.47
C PRO A 260 44.77 -41.40 -31.41
N SER A 261 44.28 -40.44 -30.74
CA SER A 261 44.79 -40.04 -29.42
C SER A 261 43.88 -38.99 -28.80
N GLY A 262 43.40 -39.27 -27.62
CA GLY A 262 42.81 -38.27 -26.72
C GLY A 262 41.46 -38.68 -26.17
N ARG A 263 41.41 -39.14 -24.93
CA ARG A 263 40.24 -39.21 -24.08
C ARG A 263 39.47 -37.86 -24.18
N ARG A 264 38.26 -37.88 -24.70
CA ARG A 264 37.29 -36.82 -24.46
C ARG A 264 36.53 -37.17 -23.19
N GLU A 265 36.87 -36.50 -22.11
CA GLU A 265 35.96 -36.36 -21.01
C GLU A 265 34.70 -35.71 -21.54
N ALA A 266 33.53 -36.31 -21.21
CA ALA A 266 32.27 -35.70 -21.44
C ALA A 266 32.20 -34.42 -20.58
N SER A 267 32.36 -33.28 -21.21
CA SER A 267 32.04 -32.00 -20.53
C SER A 267 30.58 -32.06 -20.07
N PRO A 268 30.28 -31.75 -18.81
CA PRO A 268 28.93 -31.41 -18.41
C PRO A 268 28.47 -30.25 -19.29
N LEU A 269 27.16 -30.17 -19.59
CA LEU A 269 26.54 -29.19 -20.46
C LEU A 269 26.98 -27.76 -20.07
N GLY A 270 28.13 -27.35 -20.56
CA GLY A 270 28.63 -26.00 -20.48
C GLY A 270 27.81 -25.11 -21.44
N GLU A 271 27.64 -23.82 -21.07
CA GLU A 271 27.07 -22.78 -21.91
C GLU A 271 27.80 -22.76 -23.27
N GLY A 272 27.34 -23.59 -24.21
CA GLY A 272 27.80 -23.62 -25.59
C GLY A 272 26.93 -22.69 -26.42
N ALA A 273 27.53 -22.03 -27.40
CA ALA A 273 26.83 -21.27 -28.42
C ALA A 273 25.57 -22.03 -28.91
N GLY A 274 24.39 -21.44 -28.74
CA GLY A 274 23.10 -22.03 -29.10
C GLY A 274 22.30 -22.66 -27.94
N SER A 275 22.67 -22.43 -26.69
CA SER A 275 21.86 -22.84 -25.54
C SER A 275 21.32 -21.64 -24.74
N LYS A 276 20.19 -21.83 -24.06
CA LYS A 276 19.60 -20.88 -23.11
C LYS A 276 19.08 -21.61 -21.89
N THR A 277 19.44 -21.11 -20.72
CA THR A 277 18.96 -21.60 -19.43
C THR A 277 18.08 -20.54 -18.79
N VAL A 278 16.96 -20.97 -18.20
CA VAL A 278 16.05 -20.11 -17.43
C VAL A 278 15.72 -20.78 -16.09
N ARG A 279 15.46 -19.96 -15.08
CA ARG A 279 14.89 -20.40 -13.80
C ARG A 279 13.37 -20.30 -13.86
N PHE A 280 12.68 -21.22 -13.21
CA PHE A 280 11.24 -21.23 -13.10
C PHE A 280 10.79 -21.93 -11.81
N GLY A 281 9.59 -21.58 -11.34
CA GLY A 281 8.95 -22.27 -10.20
C GLY A 281 7.70 -23.02 -10.66
N LEU A 282 7.44 -24.15 -10.02
CA LEU A 282 6.19 -24.89 -10.22
C LEU A 282 5.13 -24.30 -9.31
N ARG A 283 4.06 -23.72 -9.86
CA ARG A 283 2.92 -23.21 -9.06
C ARG A 283 1.61 -23.37 -9.82
N ARG A 284 0.53 -23.38 -9.06
CA ARG A 284 -0.84 -23.20 -9.53
C ARG A 284 -1.49 -22.13 -8.69
N PHE A 285 -1.84 -21.00 -9.30
CA PHE A 285 -2.52 -19.89 -8.66
C PHE A 285 -3.81 -19.58 -9.40
N GLY A 286 -4.92 -19.42 -8.65
CA GLY A 286 -6.21 -19.18 -9.28
C GLY A 286 -7.37 -19.23 -8.30
N ASP A 287 -8.60 -19.24 -8.83
CA ASP A 287 -9.83 -19.48 -8.08
C ASP A 287 -9.90 -20.96 -7.69
N ASP A 288 -10.29 -21.24 -6.45
CA ASP A 288 -10.52 -22.59 -5.94
C ASP A 288 -11.88 -23.22 -6.39
N GLY A 289 -12.62 -22.50 -7.23
CA GLY A 289 -13.97 -22.86 -7.69
C GLY A 289 -15.09 -22.39 -6.74
N THR A 290 -14.75 -21.63 -5.70
CA THR A 290 -15.72 -21.06 -4.74
C THR A 290 -15.62 -19.52 -4.65
N GLY A 291 -14.88 -18.89 -5.57
CA GLY A 291 -14.60 -17.46 -5.56
C GLY A 291 -13.53 -17.06 -4.53
N ARG A 292 -12.58 -17.95 -4.25
CA ARG A 292 -11.47 -17.69 -3.33
C ARG A 292 -10.13 -17.96 -4.00
N LEU A 293 -9.16 -17.10 -3.77
CA LEU A 293 -7.81 -17.31 -4.25
C LEU A 293 -7.14 -18.50 -3.58
N ALA A 294 -6.45 -19.31 -4.37
CA ALA A 294 -5.66 -20.43 -3.89
C ALA A 294 -4.31 -20.53 -4.59
N LEU A 295 -3.29 -20.92 -3.84
CA LEU A 295 -1.96 -21.30 -4.31
C LEU A 295 -1.76 -22.79 -4.06
N ASN A 296 -1.45 -23.56 -5.12
CA ASN A 296 -1.25 -25.01 -5.07
C ASN A 296 -2.39 -25.80 -4.42
N GLY A 297 -3.62 -25.28 -4.53
CA GLY A 297 -4.82 -25.91 -3.98
C GLY A 297 -5.13 -25.52 -2.53
N ARG A 298 -4.31 -24.68 -1.89
CA ARG A 298 -4.55 -24.11 -0.57
C ARG A 298 -5.05 -22.67 -0.70
N ARG A 299 -6.17 -22.34 -0.05
CA ARG A 299 -6.66 -20.96 0.01
C ARG A 299 -5.62 -20.05 0.62
N VAL A 300 -5.44 -18.89 0.00
CA VAL A 300 -4.57 -17.84 0.49
C VAL A 300 -5.37 -16.60 0.87
N PHE A 301 -4.91 -15.91 1.90
CA PHE A 301 -5.39 -14.59 2.27
C PHE A 301 -4.32 -13.56 1.89
N LEU A 302 -4.64 -12.70 0.95
CA LEU A 302 -3.72 -11.66 0.51
C LEU A 302 -3.54 -10.62 1.63
N ARG A 303 -2.30 -10.39 1.98
CA ARG A 303 -1.84 -9.30 2.80
C ARG A 303 -0.92 -8.46 1.92
N GLY A 304 -1.57 -7.65 1.09
CA GLY A 304 -0.88 -6.89 0.06
C GLY A 304 -0.44 -5.52 0.54
N GLU A 305 0.64 -5.03 -0.06
CA GLU A 305 1.08 -3.63 -0.01
C GLU A 305 1.16 -3.07 -1.42
N THR A 306 0.85 -1.79 -1.58
CA THR A 306 0.97 -1.09 -2.86
C THR A 306 2.30 -0.36 -2.93
N ASN A 307 3.12 -0.69 -3.93
CA ASN A 307 4.33 0.05 -4.26
C ASN A 307 4.05 1.06 -5.38
N CYS A 308 4.14 2.34 -5.07
CA CYS A 308 3.90 3.45 -5.99
C CYS A 308 5.19 4.00 -6.62
N ALA A 309 6.26 3.23 -6.64
CA ALA A 309 7.57 3.63 -7.18
C ALA A 309 8.18 4.87 -6.48
N VAL A 310 8.01 5.00 -5.17
CA VAL A 310 8.62 6.08 -4.38
C VAL A 310 10.04 5.69 -4.02
N PHE A 311 11.03 6.32 -4.67
CA PHE A 311 12.47 6.08 -4.48
C PHE A 311 13.20 7.43 -4.39
N PRO A 312 13.16 8.14 -3.25
CA PRO A 312 13.62 9.53 -3.15
C PRO A 312 15.11 9.72 -3.43
N GLU A 313 15.93 8.69 -3.15
CA GLU A 313 17.39 8.78 -3.31
C GLU A 313 17.80 8.84 -4.79
N THR A 314 17.20 8.02 -5.64
CA THR A 314 17.57 7.88 -7.06
C THR A 314 16.54 8.49 -8.01
N GLY A 315 15.29 8.65 -7.57
CA GLY A 315 14.16 9.05 -8.41
C GLY A 315 13.67 7.94 -9.36
N HIS A 316 14.20 6.74 -9.25
CA HIS A 316 13.87 5.59 -10.09
C HIS A 316 13.98 4.28 -9.30
N PRO A 317 13.35 3.18 -9.75
CA PRO A 317 13.43 1.90 -9.06
C PRO A 317 14.87 1.34 -9.06
N PRO A 318 15.26 0.65 -8.00
CA PRO A 318 16.53 -0.07 -7.98
C PRO A 318 16.55 -1.20 -9.00
N MET A 319 17.73 -1.42 -9.62
CA MET A 319 17.93 -2.41 -10.69
C MET A 319 18.72 -3.64 -10.22
N THR A 320 18.87 -3.83 -8.91
CA THR A 320 19.62 -4.95 -8.35
C THR A 320 18.75 -5.83 -7.47
N VAL A 321 18.98 -7.13 -7.54
CA VAL A 321 18.28 -8.12 -6.70
C VAL A 321 18.51 -7.86 -5.20
N GLY A 322 19.73 -7.41 -4.81
CA GLY A 322 20.04 -7.11 -3.41
C GLY A 322 19.15 -6.02 -2.84
N ALA A 323 19.02 -4.89 -3.54
CA ALA A 323 18.14 -3.78 -3.09
C ALA A 323 16.65 -4.20 -3.03
N TRP A 324 16.18 -5.00 -3.99
CA TRP A 324 14.81 -5.51 -3.93
C TRP A 324 14.59 -6.53 -2.82
N LEU A 325 15.60 -7.33 -2.47
CA LEU A 325 15.51 -8.20 -1.29
C LEU A 325 15.33 -7.38 -0.01
N GLU A 326 16.07 -6.29 0.17
CA GLU A 326 15.93 -5.38 1.32
C GLU A 326 14.52 -4.78 1.41
N ILE A 327 13.98 -4.29 0.29
CA ILE A 327 12.61 -3.75 0.21
C ILE A 327 11.57 -4.81 0.58
N LEU A 328 11.65 -5.98 -0.07
CA LEU A 328 10.65 -7.04 0.12
C LEU A 328 10.76 -7.69 1.50
N GLU A 329 11.94 -7.78 2.08
CA GLU A 329 12.15 -8.24 3.47
C GLU A 329 11.59 -7.23 4.47
N THR A 330 11.71 -5.93 4.20
CA THR A 330 11.05 -4.89 4.99
C THR A 330 9.53 -5.09 4.96
N TYR A 331 8.93 -5.22 3.79
CA TYR A 331 7.49 -5.50 3.68
C TYR A 331 7.09 -6.79 4.39
N ARG A 332 7.87 -7.85 4.24
CA ARG A 332 7.63 -9.14 4.91
C ARG A 332 7.66 -9.02 6.44
N ALA A 333 8.53 -8.18 6.99
CA ALA A 333 8.59 -7.92 8.43
C ALA A 333 7.27 -7.33 8.98
N TYR A 334 6.54 -6.57 8.16
CA TYR A 334 5.20 -6.07 8.48
C TYR A 334 4.07 -7.09 8.19
N GLY A 335 4.40 -8.28 7.68
CA GLY A 335 3.43 -9.35 7.41
C GLY A 335 2.92 -9.41 5.97
N VAL A 336 3.47 -8.62 5.06
CA VAL A 336 3.09 -8.60 3.63
C VAL A 336 3.46 -9.90 2.94
N ASN A 337 2.57 -10.41 2.08
CA ASN A 337 2.80 -11.58 1.23
C ASN A 337 2.52 -11.32 -0.26
N LEU A 338 2.03 -10.14 -0.61
CA LEU A 338 1.79 -9.69 -1.98
C LEU A 338 2.27 -8.24 -2.14
N VAL A 339 2.94 -7.92 -3.24
CA VAL A 339 3.18 -6.53 -3.65
C VAL A 339 2.41 -6.23 -4.94
N ARG A 340 1.55 -5.22 -4.89
CA ARG A 340 0.93 -4.60 -6.06
C ARG A 340 1.80 -3.43 -6.51
N PHE A 341 2.07 -3.32 -7.80
CA PHE A 341 2.82 -2.21 -8.39
C PHE A 341 1.84 -1.28 -9.10
N HIS A 342 1.55 -0.16 -8.45
CA HIS A 342 0.54 0.80 -8.86
C HIS A 342 0.89 1.46 -10.20
N SER A 343 0.16 1.12 -11.26
CA SER A 343 0.34 1.66 -12.61
C SER A 343 1.79 1.60 -13.14
N TRP A 344 2.52 0.54 -12.80
CA TRP A 344 3.85 0.25 -13.37
C TRP A 344 4.24 -1.23 -13.24
N CYS A 345 5.22 -1.65 -14.04
CA CYS A 345 5.81 -2.97 -13.95
C CYS A 345 7.26 -2.86 -13.47
N PRO A 346 7.66 -3.54 -12.38
CA PRO A 346 9.00 -3.46 -11.83
C PRO A 346 10.04 -4.17 -12.72
N PRO A 347 11.36 -3.97 -12.50
CA PRO A 347 12.41 -4.64 -13.25
C PRO A 347 12.52 -6.12 -12.88
N GLU A 348 13.25 -6.89 -13.72
CA GLU A 348 13.59 -8.31 -13.52
C GLU A 348 14.13 -8.60 -12.11
N ALA A 349 14.93 -7.67 -11.56
CA ALA A 349 15.51 -7.78 -10.23
C ALA A 349 14.46 -7.90 -9.11
N ALA A 350 13.32 -7.22 -9.25
CA ALA A 350 12.22 -7.30 -8.29
C ALA A 350 11.53 -8.68 -8.34
N PHE A 351 11.27 -9.18 -9.54
CA PHE A 351 10.69 -10.53 -9.72
C PHE A 351 11.63 -11.62 -9.19
N GLU A 352 12.93 -11.53 -9.50
CA GLU A 352 13.92 -12.48 -8.99
C GLU A 352 14.02 -12.45 -7.45
N ALA A 353 13.93 -11.28 -6.82
CA ALA A 353 13.89 -11.15 -5.36
C ALA A 353 12.61 -11.76 -4.78
N ALA A 354 11.45 -11.46 -5.35
CA ALA A 354 10.16 -12.01 -4.93
C ALA A 354 10.10 -13.53 -5.09
N ASP A 355 10.66 -14.06 -6.20
CA ASP A 355 10.78 -15.49 -6.41
C ASP A 355 11.58 -16.18 -5.32
N ARG A 356 12.69 -15.58 -4.86
CA ARG A 356 13.54 -16.13 -3.78
C ARG A 356 12.84 -16.11 -2.44
N LEU A 357 12.06 -15.08 -2.17
CA LEU A 357 11.37 -14.91 -0.90
C LEU A 357 10.05 -15.65 -0.81
N GLY A 358 9.52 -16.16 -1.94
CA GLY A 358 8.18 -16.70 -1.96
C GLY A 358 7.12 -15.63 -1.72
N MET A 359 7.21 -14.46 -2.40
CA MET A 359 6.28 -13.35 -2.29
C MET A 359 5.51 -13.18 -3.60
N LEU A 360 4.21 -12.96 -3.52
CA LEU A 360 3.35 -12.75 -4.69
C LEU A 360 3.55 -11.34 -5.27
N MET A 361 3.38 -11.20 -6.58
CA MET A 361 3.49 -9.92 -7.29
C MET A 361 2.31 -9.70 -8.24
N GLN A 362 1.82 -8.46 -8.23
CA GLN A 362 0.79 -7.94 -9.13
C GLN A 362 1.30 -6.66 -9.80
N PRO A 363 2.04 -6.74 -10.92
CA PRO A 363 2.34 -5.57 -11.73
C PRO A 363 1.09 -5.06 -12.45
N GLU A 364 1.14 -3.79 -12.84
CA GLU A 364 0.16 -3.13 -13.71
C GLU A 364 0.85 -2.60 -14.96
N LEU A 365 0.08 -2.33 -16.02
CA LEU A 365 0.59 -1.57 -17.14
C LEU A 365 0.87 -0.13 -16.70
N SER A 366 1.75 0.57 -17.41
CA SER A 366 2.07 1.99 -17.16
C SER A 366 0.89 2.90 -17.53
N HIS A 367 -0.27 2.67 -16.88
CA HIS A 367 -1.57 3.20 -17.28
C HIS A 367 -2.39 3.67 -16.08
N TRP A 368 -2.64 4.97 -16.01
CA TRP A 368 -3.61 5.56 -15.11
C TRP A 368 -4.43 6.60 -15.85
N ASN A 369 -5.68 6.26 -16.13
CA ASN A 369 -6.61 7.13 -16.85
C ASN A 369 -8.05 6.93 -16.36
N PRO A 370 -8.54 7.80 -15.47
CA PRO A 370 -9.89 7.70 -14.91
C PRO A 370 -10.97 8.36 -15.79
N LYS A 371 -10.76 8.49 -17.10
CA LYS A 371 -11.71 9.18 -18.00
C LYS A 371 -11.97 8.44 -19.30
N ASP A 372 -10.94 8.19 -20.08
CA ASP A 372 -11.03 7.71 -21.46
C ASP A 372 -9.95 6.67 -21.78
N ALA A 373 -9.69 5.78 -20.82
CA ALA A 373 -8.72 4.69 -20.94
C ALA A 373 -8.94 3.85 -22.18
N LEU A 374 -7.86 3.63 -22.98
CA LEU A 374 -7.88 2.87 -24.23
C LEU A 374 -8.82 3.41 -25.34
N GLU A 375 -9.39 4.60 -25.21
CA GLU A 375 -10.24 5.17 -26.27
C GLU A 375 -9.41 5.62 -27.48
N SER A 376 -8.15 6.03 -27.32
CA SER A 376 -7.27 6.41 -28.42
C SER A 376 -6.57 5.20 -29.05
N ASP A 377 -6.28 5.29 -30.37
CA ASP A 377 -5.52 4.25 -31.07
C ASP A 377 -4.06 4.18 -30.59
N ALA A 378 -3.49 5.31 -30.17
CA ALA A 378 -2.15 5.35 -29.59
C ALA A 378 -2.07 4.53 -28.31
N ALA A 379 -3.04 4.72 -27.39
CA ALA A 379 -3.16 3.95 -26.16
C ALA A 379 -3.38 2.46 -26.46
N TRP A 380 -4.29 2.12 -27.37
CA TRP A 380 -4.55 0.74 -27.78
C TRP A 380 -3.30 0.03 -28.30
N ILE A 381 -2.57 0.67 -29.22
CA ILE A 381 -1.36 0.10 -29.83
C ILE A 381 -0.27 -0.07 -28.79
N TYR A 382 -0.09 0.93 -27.92
CA TYR A 382 0.96 0.91 -26.91
C TYR A 382 0.70 -0.14 -25.82
N TYR A 383 -0.48 -0.10 -25.17
CA TYR A 383 -0.76 -0.99 -24.04
C TYR A 383 -0.93 -2.46 -24.47
N ARG A 384 -1.44 -2.70 -25.68
CA ARG A 384 -1.42 -4.06 -26.25
C ARG A 384 0.00 -4.59 -26.39
N ARG A 385 0.93 -3.77 -26.82
CA ARG A 385 2.35 -4.11 -26.95
C ARG A 385 2.97 -4.33 -25.57
N GLU A 386 2.79 -3.42 -24.63
CA GLU A 386 3.35 -3.49 -23.27
C GLU A 386 2.89 -4.77 -22.58
N LEU A 387 1.59 -5.09 -22.61
CA LEU A 387 1.05 -6.34 -22.09
C LEU A 387 1.76 -7.56 -22.67
N MET A 388 1.89 -7.62 -24.00
CA MET A 388 2.52 -8.75 -24.68
C MET A 388 3.99 -8.91 -24.29
N GLN A 389 4.72 -7.82 -24.14
CA GLN A 389 6.14 -7.86 -23.80
C GLN A 389 6.35 -8.21 -22.32
N ILE A 390 5.58 -7.66 -21.38
CA ILE A 390 5.60 -8.06 -19.97
C ILE A 390 5.36 -9.56 -19.83
N LEU A 391 4.31 -10.10 -20.47
CA LEU A 391 3.97 -11.52 -20.41
C LEU A 391 5.02 -12.43 -21.06
N ARG A 392 5.85 -11.91 -21.98
CA ARG A 392 6.96 -12.66 -22.58
C ARG A 392 8.21 -12.60 -21.75
N GLU A 393 8.59 -11.40 -21.29
CA GLU A 393 9.86 -11.17 -20.60
C GLU A 393 9.84 -11.79 -19.21
N TYR A 394 8.74 -11.60 -18.47
CA TYR A 394 8.61 -12.09 -17.08
C TYR A 394 7.84 -13.42 -16.95
N ALA A 395 7.69 -14.17 -18.03
CA ALA A 395 6.93 -15.43 -18.07
C ALA A 395 7.36 -16.47 -17.02
N ASN A 396 8.65 -16.52 -16.72
CA ASN A 396 9.24 -17.60 -15.93
C ASN A 396 9.17 -17.37 -14.42
N HIS A 397 8.75 -16.18 -13.97
CA HIS A 397 8.69 -15.83 -12.55
C HIS A 397 7.45 -16.42 -11.87
N PRO A 398 7.61 -17.34 -10.91
CA PRO A 398 6.47 -17.89 -10.16
C PRO A 398 5.80 -16.87 -9.26
N SER A 399 6.50 -15.83 -8.81
CA SER A 399 5.95 -14.72 -8.01
C SER A 399 4.93 -13.90 -8.77
N PHE A 400 5.05 -13.77 -10.09
CA PHE A 400 4.13 -13.04 -10.95
C PHE A 400 2.81 -13.81 -11.10
N VAL A 401 1.79 -13.48 -10.32
CA VAL A 401 0.52 -14.22 -10.24
C VAL A 401 -0.69 -13.49 -10.77
N MET A 402 -0.69 -12.15 -10.75
CA MET A 402 -1.80 -11.30 -11.21
C MET A 402 -1.27 -10.14 -12.04
N LEU A 403 -2.10 -9.61 -12.96
CA LEU A 403 -1.84 -8.38 -13.69
C LEU A 403 -3.15 -7.63 -13.94
N THR A 404 -3.13 -6.31 -13.78
CA THR A 404 -4.22 -5.42 -14.19
C THR A 404 -3.77 -4.49 -15.31
N LEU A 405 -4.73 -4.02 -16.12
CA LEU A 405 -4.44 -3.14 -17.26
C LEU A 405 -4.08 -1.70 -16.83
N GLY A 406 -4.10 -1.43 -15.52
CA GLY A 406 -3.72 -0.17 -14.92
C GLY A 406 -4.53 0.15 -13.68
N ASN A 407 -4.32 1.37 -13.14
CA ASN A 407 -4.98 1.86 -11.95
C ASN A 407 -6.21 2.71 -12.29
N GLU A 408 -7.32 2.49 -11.58
CA GLU A 408 -8.52 3.34 -11.61
C GLU A 408 -8.99 3.73 -13.01
N LEU A 409 -8.98 2.77 -13.92
CA LEU A 409 -9.33 3.01 -15.31
C LEU A 409 -10.83 3.20 -15.48
N ALA A 410 -11.23 4.25 -16.18
CA ALA A 410 -12.59 4.46 -16.64
C ALA A 410 -12.60 4.70 -18.15
N ALA A 411 -13.58 4.14 -18.85
CA ALA A 411 -13.67 4.19 -20.28
C ALA A 411 -15.11 4.20 -20.78
N GLY A 412 -15.30 4.62 -22.01
CA GLY A 412 -16.52 4.42 -22.77
C GLY A 412 -16.60 3.02 -23.38
N ASP A 413 -17.53 2.82 -24.28
CA ASP A 413 -17.79 1.51 -24.90
C ASP A 413 -16.61 0.96 -25.72
N LEU A 414 -15.82 1.83 -26.35
CA LEU A 414 -14.67 1.39 -27.15
C LEU A 414 -13.53 0.94 -26.23
N GLY A 415 -13.20 1.74 -25.21
CA GLY A 415 -12.16 1.40 -24.23
C GLY A 415 -12.47 0.10 -23.51
N HIS A 416 -13.70 -0.12 -23.07
CA HIS A 416 -14.12 -1.39 -22.45
C HIS A 416 -13.97 -2.59 -23.39
N ARG A 417 -14.39 -2.49 -24.67
CA ARG A 417 -14.15 -3.57 -25.62
C ARG A 417 -12.65 -3.87 -25.79
N ARG A 418 -11.82 -2.84 -25.86
CA ARG A 418 -10.36 -2.99 -25.96
C ARG A 418 -9.76 -3.61 -24.70
N MET A 419 -10.27 -3.27 -23.50
CA MET A 419 -9.89 -3.96 -22.25
C MET A 419 -10.22 -5.45 -22.33
N ASP A 420 -11.45 -5.79 -22.75
CA ASP A 420 -11.88 -7.18 -22.91
C ASP A 420 -10.97 -7.94 -23.89
N GLU A 421 -10.62 -7.34 -25.04
CA GLU A 421 -9.70 -7.93 -26.01
C GLU A 421 -8.29 -8.15 -25.41
N LEU A 422 -7.81 -7.23 -24.53
CA LEU A 422 -6.53 -7.40 -23.85
C LEU A 422 -6.57 -8.55 -22.84
N LEU A 423 -7.66 -8.72 -22.09
CA LEU A 423 -7.81 -9.85 -21.14
C LEU A 423 -7.84 -11.19 -21.88
N VAL A 424 -8.55 -11.28 -23.02
CA VAL A 424 -8.54 -12.47 -23.87
C VAL A 424 -7.12 -12.76 -24.37
N LEU A 425 -6.43 -11.76 -24.92
CA LEU A 425 -5.06 -11.87 -25.38
C LEU A 425 -4.10 -12.33 -24.27
N ALA A 426 -4.24 -11.76 -23.06
CA ALA A 426 -3.40 -12.14 -21.92
C ALA A 426 -3.54 -13.63 -21.58
N ARG A 427 -4.76 -14.16 -21.53
CA ARG A 427 -5.02 -15.58 -21.25
C ARG A 427 -4.54 -16.51 -22.38
N GLU A 428 -4.65 -16.10 -23.63
CA GLU A 428 -4.10 -16.85 -24.77
C GLU A 428 -2.57 -16.94 -24.72
N MET A 429 -1.93 -15.87 -24.22
CA MET A 429 -0.49 -15.84 -24.05
C MET A 429 -0.03 -16.63 -22.82
N ASP A 430 -0.71 -16.47 -21.69
CA ASP A 430 -0.38 -17.13 -20.43
C ASP A 430 -1.62 -17.28 -19.52
N ASP A 431 -2.18 -18.46 -19.48
CA ASP A 431 -3.33 -18.82 -18.63
C ASP A 431 -2.91 -19.35 -17.23
N THR A 432 -1.67 -19.16 -16.84
CA THR A 432 -1.16 -19.54 -15.51
C THR A 432 -1.26 -18.41 -14.48
N ARG A 433 -1.78 -17.25 -14.88
CA ARG A 433 -1.97 -16.03 -14.07
C ARG A 433 -3.42 -15.58 -14.12
N LEU A 434 -3.76 -14.63 -13.25
CA LEU A 434 -5.07 -13.99 -13.25
C LEU A 434 -4.97 -12.56 -13.79
N TYR A 435 -6.00 -12.11 -14.47
CA TYR A 435 -6.07 -10.83 -15.15
C TYR A 435 -7.36 -10.09 -14.82
N ALA A 436 -7.27 -8.77 -14.64
CA ALA A 436 -8.44 -7.91 -14.48
C ALA A 436 -8.28 -6.59 -15.24
N ASN A 437 -9.40 -5.97 -15.58
CA ASN A 437 -9.42 -4.73 -16.35
C ASN A 437 -8.69 -3.57 -15.66
N GLY A 438 -8.78 -3.49 -14.34
CA GLY A 438 -8.08 -2.46 -13.56
C GLY A 438 -8.11 -2.78 -12.07
N SER A 439 -7.28 -2.11 -11.34
CA SER A 439 -7.39 -2.03 -9.90
C SER A 439 -8.30 -0.85 -9.55
N ASN A 440 -9.30 -1.08 -8.75
CA ASN A 440 -10.44 -0.23 -8.43
C ASN A 440 -11.46 -0.04 -9.58
N VAL A 441 -12.68 -0.46 -9.30
CA VAL A 441 -13.84 -0.35 -10.22
C VAL A 441 -14.72 0.86 -9.91
N HIS A 442 -14.18 1.80 -9.21
CA HIS A 442 -14.83 2.99 -8.68
C HIS A 442 -15.32 3.94 -9.79
N TYR A 443 -14.62 4.00 -10.89
CA TYR A 443 -14.88 4.91 -11.97
C TYR A 443 -15.79 4.30 -13.03
N GLY A 444 -17.07 4.60 -12.93
CA GLY A 444 -18.09 4.26 -13.90
C GLY A 444 -18.88 2.99 -13.58
N GLU A 445 -20.04 2.92 -14.19
CA GLU A 445 -21.04 1.86 -13.98
C GLU A 445 -20.55 0.47 -14.48
N ARG A 446 -19.48 0.44 -15.24
CA ARG A 446 -18.94 -0.76 -15.86
C ARG A 446 -17.72 -1.34 -15.16
N GLY A 447 -17.04 -0.57 -14.34
CA GLY A 447 -15.90 -1.04 -13.56
C GLY A 447 -14.97 -2.02 -14.28
N CYS A 448 -14.49 -3.02 -13.59
CA CYS A 448 -13.76 -4.13 -14.22
C CYS A 448 -14.65 -5.05 -15.04
N ASP A 449 -15.96 -4.97 -14.91
CA ASP A 449 -16.90 -5.80 -15.64
C ASP A 449 -17.69 -4.95 -16.62
N ALA A 450 -17.22 -4.88 -17.86
CA ALA A 450 -17.78 -4.11 -18.94
C ALA A 450 -19.28 -4.40 -19.24
N LYS A 451 -19.90 -5.26 -18.49
CA LYS A 451 -21.20 -5.86 -18.80
C LYS A 451 -22.29 -5.61 -17.77
N LEU A 452 -22.02 -4.81 -16.74
CA LEU A 452 -23.06 -4.34 -15.83
C LEU A 452 -23.90 -3.24 -16.53
N VAL A 453 -25.12 -3.56 -16.89
CA VAL A 453 -26.05 -2.65 -17.57
C VAL A 453 -27.23 -2.33 -16.66
N LEU A 454 -27.58 -1.06 -16.52
CA LEU A 454 -28.84 -0.64 -15.91
C LEU A 454 -30.02 -1.11 -16.77
N GLN A 455 -30.85 -2.01 -16.25
CA GLN A 455 -32.12 -2.41 -16.85
C GLN A 455 -33.29 -1.87 -16.02
N GLY A 456 -34.12 -1.01 -16.63
CA GLY A 456 -35.32 -0.47 -16.01
C GLY A 456 -35.05 0.39 -14.76
N ASP A 457 -36.02 0.46 -13.85
CA ASP A 457 -35.91 1.26 -12.63
C ASP A 457 -34.83 0.79 -11.68
N ALA A 458 -33.56 1.10 -12.00
CA ALA A 458 -32.38 0.90 -11.18
C ALA A 458 -31.96 -0.56 -10.88
N LYS A 459 -32.32 -1.54 -11.70
CA LYS A 459 -31.79 -2.91 -11.59
C LYS A 459 -30.57 -3.07 -12.45
N LEU A 460 -29.42 -3.27 -11.83
CA LEU A 460 -28.18 -3.67 -12.49
C LEU A 460 -28.22 -5.15 -12.84
N VAL A 461 -28.01 -5.46 -14.10
CA VAL A 461 -27.98 -6.83 -14.63
C VAL A 461 -26.65 -7.04 -15.33
N LEU A 462 -25.97 -8.12 -15.02
CA LEU A 462 -24.80 -8.57 -15.75
C LEU A 462 -25.23 -8.98 -17.16
N GLN A 463 -24.63 -8.37 -18.20
CA GLN A 463 -24.79 -8.82 -19.59
C GLN A 463 -23.58 -9.66 -20.01
N GLY A 464 -23.68 -10.97 -19.91
CA GLY A 464 -22.64 -11.93 -20.24
C GLY A 464 -21.72 -12.26 -19.05
N ASP A 465 -20.70 -13.11 -19.32
CA ASP A 465 -19.76 -13.54 -18.30
C ASP A 465 -18.70 -12.46 -18.03
N PRO A 466 -18.37 -12.15 -16.77
CA PRO A 466 -17.26 -11.26 -16.42
C PRO A 466 -15.94 -11.79 -17.00
N LEU A 467 -15.15 -10.89 -17.61
CA LEU A 467 -13.85 -11.27 -18.15
C LEU A 467 -12.71 -11.10 -17.13
N SER A 468 -12.89 -10.28 -16.09
CA SER A 468 -11.92 -10.17 -15.02
C SER A 468 -11.90 -11.42 -14.14
N ASP A 469 -10.71 -11.96 -13.91
CA ASP A 469 -10.51 -13.18 -13.11
C ASP A 469 -10.60 -12.89 -11.59
N PHE A 470 -10.50 -11.63 -11.18
CA PHE A 470 -10.67 -11.17 -9.80
C PHE A 470 -11.27 -9.77 -9.76
N TYR A 471 -11.85 -9.44 -8.61
CA TYR A 471 -12.45 -8.14 -8.34
C TYR A 471 -11.72 -7.47 -7.17
N THR A 472 -11.27 -6.25 -7.37
CA THR A 472 -10.66 -5.44 -6.32
C THR A 472 -11.16 -4.00 -6.41
N ALA A 473 -11.74 -3.50 -5.30
CA ALA A 473 -12.33 -2.18 -5.25
C ALA A 473 -12.41 -1.64 -3.83
N SER A 474 -12.52 -0.31 -3.72
CA SER A 474 -12.81 0.38 -2.45
C SER A 474 -14.30 0.35 -2.09
N THR A 475 -15.18 0.21 -3.09
CA THR A 475 -16.63 0.16 -2.91
C THR A 475 -17.28 -0.81 -3.90
N TYR A 476 -18.51 -1.21 -3.60
CA TYR A 476 -19.40 -1.88 -4.54
C TYR A 476 -20.72 -1.15 -4.59
N PHE A 477 -21.01 -0.44 -5.69
CA PHE A 477 -22.18 0.45 -5.84
C PHE A 477 -22.40 1.34 -4.62
N GLY A 478 -21.37 2.07 -4.21
CA GLY A 478 -21.39 3.00 -3.09
C GLY A 478 -21.34 2.35 -1.70
N ALA A 479 -21.40 1.02 -1.58
CA ALA A 479 -21.18 0.37 -0.31
C ALA A 479 -19.70 0.12 -0.08
N PRO A 480 -19.13 0.62 1.03
CA PRO A 480 -17.69 0.55 1.27
C PRO A 480 -17.22 -0.89 1.54
N LEU A 481 -16.06 -1.21 0.98
CA LEU A 481 -15.25 -2.40 1.27
C LEU A 481 -14.02 -2.02 2.10
N ARG A 482 -14.04 -0.88 2.75
CA ARG A 482 -13.00 -0.37 3.65
C ARG A 482 -13.61 0.42 4.82
N GLY A 483 -12.83 0.71 5.84
CA GLY A 483 -13.29 1.21 7.14
C GLY A 483 -13.66 2.68 7.20
N THR A 484 -13.12 3.53 6.34
CA THR A 484 -13.29 4.97 6.47
C THR A 484 -14.10 5.61 5.37
N MET A 485 -13.95 5.23 4.11
CA MET A 485 -14.40 6.11 3.06
C MET A 485 -14.86 5.40 1.79
N SER A 486 -15.88 5.97 1.16
CA SER A 486 -16.41 5.53 -0.12
C SER A 486 -16.31 6.56 -1.26
N GLY A 487 -15.54 7.64 -1.09
CA GLY A 487 -15.43 8.71 -2.09
C GLY A 487 -15.59 10.09 -1.44
N THR A 488 -14.47 10.69 -1.02
CA THR A 488 -14.47 11.99 -0.32
C THR A 488 -15.09 13.10 -1.13
N GLU A 489 -14.80 13.17 -2.42
CA GLU A 489 -15.35 14.22 -3.29
C GLU A 489 -16.84 14.01 -3.55
N ALA A 490 -17.25 12.77 -3.86
CA ALA A 490 -18.65 12.43 -4.13
C ALA A 490 -19.56 12.65 -2.91
N ASN A 491 -19.01 12.48 -1.70
CA ASN A 491 -19.74 12.62 -0.44
C ASN A 491 -19.54 13.97 0.24
N GLY A 492 -18.99 14.96 -0.45
CA GLY A 492 -18.73 16.29 0.09
C GLY A 492 -17.75 16.30 1.26
N GLY A 493 -16.74 15.43 1.22
CA GLY A 493 -15.68 15.35 2.23
C GLY A 493 -16.00 14.52 3.46
N ARG A 494 -17.12 13.80 3.48
CA ARG A 494 -17.46 12.93 4.61
C ARG A 494 -16.61 11.67 4.59
N LEU A 495 -15.96 11.39 5.72
CA LEU A 495 -15.32 10.11 5.96
C LEU A 495 -16.36 9.13 6.47
N GLU A 496 -16.93 8.37 5.54
CA GLU A 496 -17.94 7.34 5.82
C GLU A 496 -17.25 5.98 6.06
N GLY A 497 -18.01 4.99 6.51
CA GLY A 497 -17.52 3.68 6.84
C GLY A 497 -17.63 3.38 8.32
N HIS A 498 -17.26 2.17 8.72
CA HIS A 498 -17.56 1.70 10.08
C HIS A 498 -16.71 2.38 11.17
N ILE A 499 -15.54 2.91 10.82
CA ILE A 499 -14.64 3.52 11.81
C ILE A 499 -15.20 4.84 12.34
N ASN A 500 -15.75 5.69 11.46
CA ASN A 500 -16.31 6.97 11.86
C ASN A 500 -17.82 6.93 12.04
N GLY A 501 -18.52 6.09 11.26
CA GLY A 501 -19.98 6.12 11.12
C GLY A 501 -20.76 5.24 12.11
N GLN A 502 -20.10 4.38 12.86
CA GLN A 502 -20.79 3.53 13.85
C GLN A 502 -19.98 3.31 15.11
N TYR A 503 -20.67 3.08 16.24
CA TYR A 503 -20.04 2.79 17.52
C TYR A 503 -19.09 1.59 17.41
N PRO A 504 -17.88 1.66 18.00
CA PRO A 504 -16.84 0.67 17.80
C PRO A 504 -17.22 -0.75 18.22
N SER A 505 -17.03 -1.68 17.29
CA SER A 505 -17.32 -3.09 17.50
C SER A 505 -16.30 -3.97 16.75
N ALA A 506 -15.83 -5.02 17.42
CA ALA A 506 -15.03 -6.05 16.77
C ALA A 506 -15.87 -7.15 16.08
N ARG A 507 -17.15 -6.87 15.78
CA ARG A 507 -18.03 -7.74 14.97
C ARG A 507 -18.14 -7.30 13.53
N VAL A 508 -17.59 -6.13 13.19
CA VAL A 508 -17.68 -5.57 11.85
C VAL A 508 -17.09 -6.52 10.83
N ASN A 509 -17.80 -6.71 9.72
CA ASN A 509 -17.40 -7.49 8.55
C ASN A 509 -18.07 -6.93 7.29
N TYR A 510 -17.72 -7.46 6.12
CA TYR A 510 -18.26 -7.05 4.82
C TYR A 510 -19.20 -8.11 4.20
N ASP A 511 -19.75 -9.05 4.97
CA ASP A 511 -20.62 -10.13 4.47
C ASP A 511 -21.85 -9.58 3.71
N GLY A 512 -22.42 -8.46 4.17
CA GLY A 512 -23.54 -7.79 3.49
C GLY A 512 -23.17 -7.28 2.10
N VAL A 513 -21.99 -6.69 1.94
CA VAL A 513 -21.47 -6.23 0.64
C VAL A 513 -21.11 -7.43 -0.24
N MET A 514 -20.45 -8.43 0.33
CA MET A 514 -20.10 -9.67 -0.38
C MET A 514 -21.32 -10.40 -0.91
N SER A 515 -22.40 -10.46 -0.14
CA SER A 515 -23.66 -11.05 -0.58
C SER A 515 -24.25 -10.34 -1.81
N ARG A 516 -24.07 -9.03 -1.93
CA ARG A 516 -24.45 -8.27 -3.13
C ARG A 516 -23.53 -8.56 -4.31
N ILE A 517 -22.21 -8.56 -4.08
CA ILE A 517 -21.20 -8.90 -5.11
C ILE A 517 -21.51 -10.27 -5.68
N ARG A 518 -21.80 -11.26 -4.85
CA ARG A 518 -22.10 -12.65 -5.29
C ARG A 518 -23.35 -12.81 -6.15
N GLN A 519 -24.20 -11.80 -6.24
CA GLN A 519 -25.34 -11.81 -7.18
C GLN A 519 -24.89 -11.58 -8.64
N THR A 520 -23.73 -10.98 -8.84
CA THR A 520 -23.25 -10.54 -10.16
C THR A 520 -21.85 -11.04 -10.50
N TYR A 521 -21.07 -11.43 -9.51
CA TYR A 521 -19.70 -11.87 -9.68
C TYR A 521 -19.36 -13.07 -8.78
N ALA A 522 -18.87 -14.15 -9.37
CA ALA A 522 -18.55 -15.40 -8.69
C ALA A 522 -17.07 -15.54 -8.32
N GLY A 523 -16.18 -14.79 -8.95
CA GLY A 523 -14.73 -14.91 -8.79
C GLY A 523 -14.18 -14.33 -7.47
N PRO A 524 -12.87 -14.41 -7.26
CA PRO A 524 -12.19 -13.88 -6.08
C PRO A 524 -12.36 -12.37 -5.89
N VAL A 525 -12.56 -11.95 -4.64
CA VAL A 525 -12.70 -10.54 -4.23
C VAL A 525 -11.71 -10.22 -3.12
N PHE A 526 -11.03 -9.09 -3.20
CA PHE A 526 -10.19 -8.56 -2.13
C PHE A 526 -10.24 -7.03 -2.08
N GLY A 527 -9.94 -6.45 -0.90
CA GLY A 527 -9.98 -5.01 -0.67
C GLY A 527 -8.90 -4.28 -1.47
N PHE A 528 -9.25 -3.09 -1.99
CA PHE A 528 -8.38 -2.22 -2.76
C PHE A 528 -7.94 -1.03 -1.89
N GLU A 529 -6.64 -0.75 -1.86
CA GLU A 529 -6.02 0.42 -1.22
C GLU A 529 -6.62 0.72 0.16
N VAL A 530 -6.67 -0.33 0.99
CA VAL A 530 -7.22 -0.26 2.33
C VAL A 530 -6.28 0.55 3.21
N GLY A 531 -6.84 1.36 4.11
CA GLY A 531 -6.10 2.22 5.02
C GLY A 531 -6.07 3.67 4.58
N GLN A 532 -4.90 4.21 4.25
CA GLN A 532 -4.69 5.62 3.85
C GLN A 532 -4.95 6.61 5.00
N TYR A 533 -4.58 6.25 6.23
CA TYR A 533 -4.69 7.10 7.42
C TYR A 533 -3.50 8.04 7.53
N GLU A 534 -3.71 9.35 7.36
CA GLU A 534 -2.64 10.35 7.43
C GLU A 534 -1.99 10.37 8.83
N VAL A 535 -0.66 10.44 8.85
CA VAL A 535 0.17 10.64 10.05
C VAL A 535 0.91 11.95 9.90
N LEU A 536 1.04 12.73 10.96
CA LEU A 536 1.81 13.97 10.90
C LEU A 536 3.28 13.69 10.53
N PRO A 537 3.93 14.59 9.75
CA PRO A 537 5.30 14.37 9.25
C PRO A 537 6.33 14.29 10.37
N ASP A 538 7.25 13.33 10.24
CA ASP A 538 8.46 13.29 11.04
C ASP A 538 9.57 14.07 10.33
N PHE A 539 10.05 15.15 10.96
CA PHE A 539 11.07 15.99 10.35
C PHE A 539 12.50 15.45 10.47
N ASP A 540 12.72 14.39 11.25
CA ASP A 540 14.00 13.70 11.30
C ASP A 540 14.32 13.06 9.93
N GLU A 541 13.28 12.72 9.13
CA GLU A 541 13.42 12.20 7.76
C GLU A 541 14.11 13.18 6.79
N LEU A 542 14.09 14.47 7.07
CA LEU A 542 14.74 15.47 6.20
C LEU A 542 16.23 15.18 5.98
N ASP A 543 16.90 14.55 6.93
CA ASP A 543 18.31 14.18 6.83
C ASP A 543 18.56 12.96 5.92
N ASP A 544 17.53 12.21 5.56
CA ASP A 544 17.61 11.06 4.65
C ASP A 544 17.60 11.50 3.18
N PHE A 545 17.05 12.66 2.85
CA PHE A 545 16.97 13.17 1.49
C PHE A 545 18.32 13.68 0.98
N ARG A 546 19.21 12.78 0.60
CA ARG A 546 20.58 13.08 0.13
C ARG A 546 20.73 12.94 -1.38
N GLY A 547 19.81 12.25 -2.04
CA GLY A 547 19.81 11.93 -3.46
C GLY A 547 19.22 13.01 -4.37
N VAL A 548 18.48 12.58 -5.39
CA VAL A 548 17.93 13.44 -6.44
C VAL A 548 16.72 14.26 -5.99
N THR A 549 15.96 13.74 -5.01
CA THR A 549 14.77 14.41 -4.51
C THR A 549 15.13 15.52 -3.52
N ASP A 550 14.43 16.62 -3.61
CA ASP A 550 14.48 17.75 -2.68
C ASP A 550 13.15 17.82 -1.90
N PRO A 551 13.13 17.60 -0.57
CA PRO A 551 11.89 17.57 0.22
C PRO A 551 11.37 18.98 0.55
N ALA A 552 11.14 19.79 -0.47
CA ALA A 552 10.71 21.19 -0.32
C ALA A 552 9.37 21.31 0.44
N ASN A 553 8.44 20.36 0.20
CA ASN A 553 7.17 20.28 0.90
C ASN A 553 7.35 20.03 2.41
N LEU A 554 8.17 19.06 2.81
CA LEU A 554 8.43 18.78 4.24
C LEU A 554 9.13 19.96 4.93
N ARG A 555 10.08 20.62 4.27
CA ARG A 555 10.70 21.84 4.80
C ARG A 555 9.70 22.98 4.96
N GLN A 556 8.78 23.13 4.02
CA GLN A 556 7.71 24.12 4.12
C GLN A 556 6.81 23.84 5.32
N VAL A 557 6.41 22.58 5.53
CA VAL A 557 5.62 22.17 6.68
C VAL A 557 6.38 22.43 7.98
N GLN A 558 7.66 22.02 8.08
CA GLN A 558 8.50 22.26 9.26
C GLN A 558 8.60 23.77 9.61
N ALA A 559 8.79 24.61 8.61
CA ALA A 559 8.86 26.06 8.82
C ALA A 559 7.53 26.62 9.37
N ARG A 560 6.38 26.13 8.89
CA ARG A 560 5.05 26.51 9.41
C ARG A 560 4.83 26.04 10.84
N VAL A 561 5.17 24.79 11.13
CA VAL A 561 5.07 24.22 12.50
C VAL A 561 5.92 25.02 13.48
N ASN A 562 7.15 25.41 13.06
CA ASN A 562 8.02 26.25 13.86
C ASN A 562 7.44 27.66 14.06
N ALA A 563 6.89 28.27 13.01
CA ALA A 563 6.24 29.59 13.09
C ALA A 563 5.02 29.59 14.03
N CYS A 564 4.30 28.47 14.12
CA CYS A 564 3.19 28.27 15.06
C CYS A 564 3.65 27.90 16.48
N GLY A 565 4.96 27.76 16.73
CA GLY A 565 5.50 27.39 18.04
C GLY A 565 5.21 25.95 18.49
N LEU A 566 4.89 25.05 17.55
CA LEU A 566 4.46 23.68 17.81
C LEU A 566 5.61 22.66 17.86
N MET A 567 6.82 23.03 17.46
CA MET A 567 7.97 22.12 17.48
C MET A 567 8.21 21.39 18.81
N PRO A 568 8.06 22.01 19.99
CA PRO A 568 8.29 21.31 21.27
C PRO A 568 7.35 20.14 21.56
N VAL A 569 6.15 20.14 20.98
CA VAL A 569 5.12 19.10 21.15
C VAL A 569 4.94 18.23 19.91
N TRP A 570 5.58 18.59 18.80
CA TRP A 570 5.34 17.98 17.51
C TRP A 570 5.59 16.47 17.49
N ARG A 571 6.68 16.02 18.14
CA ARG A 571 7.02 14.60 18.21
C ARG A 571 5.94 13.77 18.94
N ASP A 572 5.36 14.32 19.99
CA ASP A 572 4.23 13.68 20.70
C ASP A 572 2.97 13.63 19.81
N TRP A 573 2.76 14.65 18.98
CA TRP A 573 1.63 14.71 18.04
C TRP A 573 1.79 13.70 16.90
N VAL A 574 2.99 13.55 16.35
CA VAL A 574 3.29 12.48 15.38
C VAL A 574 3.00 11.11 15.98
N ALA A 575 3.47 10.86 17.21
CA ALA A 575 3.19 9.61 17.90
C ALA A 575 1.69 9.37 18.12
N ALA A 576 0.93 10.39 18.50
CA ALA A 576 -0.51 10.28 18.74
C ALA A 576 -1.29 9.96 17.45
N THR A 577 -0.97 10.64 16.34
CA THR A 577 -1.60 10.37 15.04
C THR A 577 -1.23 8.99 14.49
N GLY A 578 0.01 8.55 14.68
CA GLY A 578 0.47 7.22 14.27
C GLY A 578 -0.17 6.08 15.06
N GLU A 579 -0.36 6.23 16.38
CA GLU A 579 -1.09 5.24 17.21
C GLU A 579 -2.55 5.10 16.75
N LEU A 580 -3.20 6.21 16.42
CA LEU A 580 -4.56 6.19 15.90
C LEU A 580 -4.63 5.54 14.51
N ALA A 581 -3.69 5.85 13.62
CA ALA A 581 -3.60 5.23 12.31
C ALA A 581 -3.41 3.71 12.43
N LEU A 582 -2.51 3.24 13.30
CA LEU A 582 -2.30 1.82 13.56
C LEU A 582 -3.57 1.12 14.06
N LEU A 583 -4.32 1.78 14.97
CA LEU A 583 -5.61 1.29 15.46
C LEU A 583 -6.62 1.12 14.32
N CYS A 584 -6.70 2.10 13.44
CA CYS A 584 -7.59 2.10 12.29
C CYS A 584 -7.20 1.02 11.26
N TYR A 585 -5.91 0.88 10.92
CA TYR A 585 -5.41 -0.21 10.06
C TYR A 585 -5.82 -1.59 10.61
N ARG A 586 -5.62 -1.80 11.91
CA ARG A 586 -6.01 -3.05 12.56
C ARG A 586 -7.51 -3.32 12.44
N ALA A 587 -8.35 -2.33 12.66
CA ALA A 587 -9.80 -2.48 12.57
C ALA A 587 -10.24 -2.92 11.17
N GLU A 588 -9.66 -2.34 10.12
CA GLU A 588 -9.93 -2.72 8.73
C GLU A 588 -9.45 -4.13 8.39
N VAL A 589 -8.22 -4.47 8.74
CA VAL A 589 -7.66 -5.80 8.49
C VAL A 589 -8.50 -6.88 9.18
N GLU A 590 -8.86 -6.67 10.45
CA GLU A 590 -9.70 -7.63 11.17
C GLU A 590 -11.12 -7.73 10.60
N ALA A 591 -11.69 -6.64 10.06
CA ALA A 591 -13.00 -6.69 9.40
C ALA A 591 -12.95 -7.57 8.13
N VAL A 592 -11.87 -7.50 7.34
CA VAL A 592 -11.67 -8.39 6.18
C VAL A 592 -11.44 -9.84 6.63
N LEU A 593 -10.65 -10.08 7.68
CA LEU A 593 -10.45 -11.44 8.24
C LEU A 593 -11.77 -12.08 8.73
N ARG A 594 -12.71 -11.26 9.23
CA ARG A 594 -14.05 -11.69 9.63
C ARG A 594 -15.01 -11.89 8.45
N THR A 595 -14.56 -11.64 7.22
CA THR A 595 -15.36 -11.77 5.99
C THR A 595 -14.93 -12.98 5.18
N PRO A 596 -15.45 -14.18 5.43
CA PRO A 596 -14.99 -15.42 4.77
C PRO A 596 -15.09 -15.40 3.25
N GLY A 597 -15.94 -14.52 2.69
CA GLY A 597 -16.10 -14.33 1.23
C GLY A 597 -14.95 -13.60 0.55
N MET A 598 -14.11 -12.87 1.29
CA MET A 598 -12.99 -12.11 0.74
C MET A 598 -11.69 -12.93 0.75
N SER A 599 -10.85 -12.70 -0.26
CA SER A 599 -9.53 -13.35 -0.40
C SER A 599 -8.38 -12.51 0.18
N GLY A 600 -8.68 -11.46 0.92
CA GLY A 600 -7.69 -10.57 1.52
C GLY A 600 -7.88 -9.12 1.17
N LEU A 601 -6.79 -8.36 1.25
CA LEU A 601 -6.77 -6.93 0.97
C LEU A 601 -5.38 -6.50 0.49
N VAL A 602 -5.32 -5.33 -0.15
CA VAL A 602 -4.09 -4.63 -0.51
C VAL A 602 -4.13 -3.26 0.18
N LEU A 603 -3.11 -2.98 0.96
CA LEU A 603 -2.94 -1.67 1.61
C LEU A 603 -2.41 -0.64 0.61
N LEU A 604 -2.77 0.60 0.79
CA LEU A 604 -1.98 1.74 0.35
C LEU A 604 -1.68 2.53 1.60
N GLY A 605 -0.53 2.17 2.14
CA GLY A 605 -0.17 2.69 3.24
C GLY A 605 0.90 2.20 4.20
N LEU A 606 1.81 1.31 3.86
CA LEU A 606 2.99 1.07 4.70
C LEU A 606 4.08 2.11 4.45
N GLN A 607 4.26 2.60 3.22
CA GLN A 607 5.24 3.61 2.85
C GLN A 607 4.58 4.99 2.73
N ASP A 608 5.24 6.02 3.26
CA ASP A 608 4.85 7.41 3.03
C ASP A 608 4.94 7.78 1.55
N PHE A 609 4.01 8.64 1.14
CA PHE A 609 3.87 9.15 -0.20
C PHE A 609 4.09 10.68 -0.19
N PRO A 610 5.35 11.13 -0.34
CA PRO A 610 5.67 12.57 -0.17
C PRO A 610 5.20 13.47 -1.31
N GLY A 611 4.76 12.90 -2.44
CA GLY A 611 4.04 13.59 -3.51
C GLY A 611 2.54 13.67 -3.26
N GLN A 612 1.78 13.97 -4.28
CA GLN A 612 0.31 13.99 -4.31
C GLN A 612 -0.35 14.58 -3.06
N GLY A 613 0.00 15.83 -2.73
CA GLY A 613 -0.51 16.54 -1.56
C GLY A 613 0.22 16.25 -0.26
N THR A 614 1.38 15.60 -0.32
CA THR A 614 2.16 15.17 0.86
C THR A 614 1.38 14.17 1.72
N ALA A 615 1.06 13.01 1.14
CA ALA A 615 0.28 11.98 1.79
C ALA A 615 1.18 11.05 2.63
N LEU A 616 1.29 11.32 3.92
CA LEU A 616 2.16 10.61 4.85
C LEU A 616 1.36 9.58 5.66
N VAL A 617 1.01 8.48 5.04
CA VAL A 617 0.13 7.45 5.62
C VAL A 617 0.89 6.24 6.19
N GLY A 618 2.23 6.23 6.05
CA GLY A 618 3.05 5.04 6.30
C GLY A 618 3.47 4.82 7.74
N MET A 619 3.66 3.56 8.08
CA MET A 619 4.51 3.12 9.18
C MET A 619 6.00 3.27 8.81
N LEU A 620 6.29 3.19 7.52
CA LEU A 620 7.59 3.45 6.90
C LEU A 620 7.60 4.89 6.37
N ASN A 621 8.77 5.54 6.45
CA ASN A 621 8.99 6.82 5.78
C ASN A 621 9.14 6.61 4.26
N SER A 622 9.34 7.69 3.50
CA SER A 622 9.48 7.61 2.04
C SER A 622 10.73 6.83 1.57
N HIS A 623 11.70 6.61 2.45
CA HIS A 623 12.90 5.79 2.21
C HIS A 623 12.74 4.31 2.61
N LEU A 624 11.51 3.87 2.95
CA LEU A 624 11.21 2.51 3.42
C LEU A 624 11.86 2.14 4.76
N HIS A 625 12.23 3.15 5.58
CA HIS A 625 12.69 2.93 6.94
C HIS A 625 11.51 3.02 7.91
N PRO A 626 11.43 2.13 8.93
CA PRO A 626 10.45 2.30 10.00
C PRO A 626 10.60 3.68 10.66
N LYS A 627 9.48 4.41 10.80
CA LYS A 627 9.51 5.67 11.54
C LYS A 627 9.97 5.43 12.98
N PRO A 628 10.71 6.37 13.63
CA PRO A 628 11.34 6.14 14.94
C PRO A 628 10.35 6.25 16.11
N TYR A 629 9.17 5.61 15.97
CA TYR A 629 8.07 5.62 16.93
C TYR A 629 7.58 4.20 17.23
N ASP A 630 6.97 4.01 18.40
CA ASP A 630 6.47 2.69 18.81
C ASP A 630 5.39 2.16 17.88
N PHE A 631 4.47 3.00 17.38
CA PHE A 631 3.41 2.61 16.45
C PHE A 631 3.95 2.00 15.14
N ALA A 632 5.13 2.41 14.71
CA ALA A 632 5.73 2.03 13.42
C ALA A 632 6.57 0.75 13.49
N ARG A 633 6.70 0.12 14.66
CA ARG A 633 7.48 -1.12 14.80
C ARG A 633 6.82 -2.27 14.01
N PRO A 634 7.61 -3.01 13.21
CA PRO A 634 7.09 -4.10 12.39
C PRO A 634 6.26 -5.12 13.17
N GLU A 635 6.70 -5.46 14.39
CA GLU A 635 6.03 -6.47 15.23
C GLU A 635 4.62 -6.04 15.63
N ARG A 636 4.39 -4.74 15.83
CA ARG A 636 3.07 -4.22 16.18
C ARG A 636 2.07 -4.33 15.03
N PHE A 637 2.53 -4.06 13.80
CA PHE A 637 1.69 -4.20 12.61
C PHE A 637 1.50 -5.68 12.26
N ALA A 638 2.57 -6.47 12.25
CA ALA A 638 2.52 -7.91 11.97
C ALA A 638 1.69 -8.69 13.01
N ALA A 639 1.43 -8.14 14.20
CA ALA A 639 0.60 -8.77 15.21
C ALA A 639 -0.84 -9.06 14.72
N PHE A 640 -1.38 -8.22 13.82
CA PHE A 640 -2.69 -8.43 13.21
C PHE A 640 -2.63 -8.70 11.69
N TYR A 641 -1.49 -8.50 11.03
CA TYR A 641 -1.30 -8.72 9.60
C TYR A 641 -0.50 -9.98 9.34
N ARG A 642 -1.11 -11.13 9.68
CA ARG A 642 -0.46 -12.44 9.74
C ARG A 642 -1.36 -13.57 9.22
N ASP A 643 -0.80 -14.75 9.02
CA ASP A 643 -1.51 -15.90 8.44
C ASP A 643 -2.60 -16.47 9.33
N ALA A 644 -2.42 -16.43 10.64
CA ALA A 644 -3.39 -16.97 11.57
C ALA A 644 -3.61 -16.02 12.76
N LEU A 645 -4.88 -15.81 13.12
CA LEU A 645 -5.25 -14.88 14.16
C LEU A 645 -6.52 -15.33 14.90
N PRO A 646 -6.50 -15.49 16.23
CA PRO A 646 -7.72 -15.64 17.02
C PRO A 646 -8.42 -14.28 17.15
N LEU A 647 -9.72 -14.23 16.90
CA LEU A 647 -10.53 -13.04 16.83
C LEU A 647 -11.63 -13.06 17.89
N ALA A 648 -11.69 -12.04 18.75
CA ALA A 648 -12.83 -11.82 19.65
C ALA A 648 -13.87 -10.93 18.95
N LEU A 649 -15.10 -11.40 18.85
CA LEU A 649 -16.21 -10.67 18.25
C LEU A 649 -16.93 -9.87 19.34
N LEU A 650 -16.29 -8.79 19.82
CA LEU A 650 -16.81 -7.90 20.84
C LEU A 650 -17.90 -6.99 20.26
N ALA A 651 -19.04 -6.91 20.94
CA ALA A 651 -20.10 -5.99 20.57
C ALA A 651 -19.66 -4.52 20.73
N ARG A 652 -18.76 -4.25 21.69
CA ARG A 652 -18.18 -2.96 21.99
C ARG A 652 -16.91 -3.15 22.83
N TYR A 653 -16.14 -2.07 23.01
CA TYR A 653 -14.90 -2.08 23.78
C TYR A 653 -15.11 -1.54 25.22
N THR A 654 -16.19 -0.83 25.49
CA THR A 654 -16.50 -0.19 26.77
C THR A 654 -17.71 -0.83 27.43
N TRP A 655 -17.67 -1.03 28.74
CA TRP A 655 -18.64 -1.81 29.50
C TRP A 655 -18.93 -1.17 30.85
N LEU A 656 -20.13 -1.41 31.38
CA LEU A 656 -20.44 -1.15 32.78
C LEU A 656 -20.09 -2.35 33.65
N ASN A 657 -19.71 -2.13 34.90
CA ASN A 657 -19.42 -3.21 35.82
C ASN A 657 -20.65 -4.04 36.24
N SER A 658 -21.87 -3.53 36.06
CA SER A 658 -23.12 -4.27 36.22
C SER A 658 -23.35 -5.33 35.13
N GLU A 659 -22.54 -5.31 34.07
CA GLU A 659 -22.70 -6.20 32.92
C GLU A 659 -21.78 -7.42 32.99
N THR A 660 -22.03 -8.37 32.09
CA THR A 660 -21.15 -9.50 31.77
C THR A 660 -20.57 -9.29 30.40
N LEU A 661 -19.25 -9.23 30.30
CA LEU A 661 -18.56 -9.21 29.00
C LEU A 661 -18.82 -10.54 28.29
N HIS A 662 -19.40 -10.44 27.11
CA HIS A 662 -19.69 -11.58 26.25
C HIS A 662 -18.96 -11.40 24.91
N ALA A 663 -18.19 -12.40 24.49
CA ALA A 663 -17.53 -12.42 23.20
C ALA A 663 -17.56 -13.82 22.58
N GLU A 664 -18.05 -13.90 21.36
CA GLU A 664 -17.78 -15.05 20.50
C GLU A 664 -16.32 -14.98 20.05
N VAL A 665 -15.69 -16.15 19.90
CA VAL A 665 -14.31 -16.26 19.44
C VAL A 665 -14.27 -17.11 18.18
N SER A 666 -13.57 -16.63 17.18
CA SER A 666 -13.27 -17.35 15.95
C SER A 666 -11.76 -17.32 15.67
N VAL A 667 -11.29 -18.29 14.91
CA VAL A 667 -9.88 -18.33 14.46
C VAL A 667 -9.87 -18.24 12.94
N ALA A 668 -9.24 -17.19 12.42
CA ALA A 668 -8.84 -17.10 11.03
C ALA A 668 -7.52 -17.87 10.87
N ASN A 669 -7.48 -18.85 9.97
CA ASN A 669 -6.26 -19.59 9.66
C ASN A 669 -6.09 -19.72 8.15
N TYR A 670 -5.06 -19.08 7.63
CA TYR A 670 -4.61 -19.13 6.22
C TYR A 670 -3.15 -19.60 6.13
N GLY A 671 -2.58 -20.09 7.24
CA GLY A 671 -1.26 -20.73 7.30
C GLY A 671 -1.19 -22.04 6.50
N ALA A 672 -0.02 -22.65 6.44
CA ALA A 672 0.19 -23.89 5.69
C ALA A 672 -0.58 -25.07 6.31
N ASP A 673 -0.65 -25.13 7.63
CA ASP A 673 -1.17 -26.26 8.40
C ASP A 673 -2.44 -25.88 9.17
N ALA A 674 -3.22 -26.89 9.52
CA ALA A 674 -4.30 -26.72 10.48
C ALA A 674 -3.71 -26.45 11.87
N LEU A 675 -4.26 -25.49 12.59
CA LEU A 675 -3.99 -25.28 14.01
C LEU A 675 -4.88 -26.19 14.84
N CYS A 676 -4.37 -26.72 15.94
CA CYS A 676 -5.08 -27.65 16.79
C CYS A 676 -4.87 -27.33 18.26
N GLY A 677 -5.92 -27.23 19.03
CA GLY A 677 -5.81 -27.04 20.47
C GLY A 677 -6.93 -26.20 21.05
N PRO A 678 -6.86 -25.93 22.35
CA PRO A 678 -7.77 -25.00 23.00
C PRO A 678 -7.35 -23.56 22.77
N VAL A 679 -8.29 -22.67 22.48
CA VAL A 679 -8.05 -21.22 22.58
C VAL A 679 -8.09 -20.83 24.06
N ARG A 680 -6.96 -20.40 24.59
CA ARG A 680 -6.85 -19.84 25.93
C ARG A 680 -7.21 -18.35 25.87
N TRP A 681 -7.91 -17.88 26.89
CA TRP A 681 -8.21 -16.47 27.03
C TRP A 681 -7.86 -15.98 28.43
N ARG A 682 -7.44 -14.72 28.53
CA ARG A 682 -7.22 -14.04 29.80
C ARG A 682 -7.69 -12.60 29.67
N LEU A 683 -8.50 -12.16 30.65
CA LEU A 683 -8.91 -10.78 30.80
C LEU A 683 -8.28 -10.24 32.10
N GLN A 684 -7.34 -9.32 31.96
CA GLN A 684 -6.53 -8.81 33.06
C GLN A 684 -6.34 -7.31 33.05
N GLY A 685 -6.22 -6.71 34.24
CA GLY A 685 -5.87 -5.29 34.49
C GLY A 685 -5.76 -5.04 36.00
N ASP A 686 -5.66 -3.79 36.41
CA ASP A 686 -5.44 -3.41 37.81
C ASP A 686 -6.45 -4.07 38.74
N GLY A 687 -5.99 -5.04 39.55
CA GLY A 687 -6.83 -5.75 40.54
C GLY A 687 -7.83 -6.76 39.97
N PHE A 688 -7.85 -6.97 38.62
CA PHE A 688 -8.75 -7.92 37.97
C PHE A 688 -7.97 -8.90 37.12
N ASP A 689 -8.24 -10.18 37.30
CA ASP A 689 -7.65 -11.25 36.51
C ASP A 689 -8.63 -12.43 36.41
N ARG A 690 -9.03 -12.76 35.19
CA ARG A 690 -9.86 -13.92 34.85
C ARG A 690 -9.28 -14.60 33.62
N ALA A 691 -9.24 -15.90 33.65
CA ALA A 691 -8.75 -16.71 32.55
C ALA A 691 -9.63 -17.93 32.36
N GLY A 692 -9.61 -18.47 31.17
CA GLY A 692 -10.33 -19.68 30.83
C GLY A 692 -9.83 -20.28 29.53
N THR A 693 -10.48 -21.34 29.13
CA THR A 693 -10.11 -22.11 27.95
C THR A 693 -11.36 -22.52 27.20
N LEU A 694 -11.40 -22.28 25.92
CA LEU A 694 -12.44 -22.79 25.03
C LEU A 694 -12.14 -24.23 24.65
N ALA A 695 -13.14 -24.94 24.16
CA ALA A 695 -12.99 -26.38 23.83
C ALA A 695 -11.86 -26.59 22.79
N THR A 696 -11.11 -27.68 23.01
CA THR A 696 -10.09 -28.11 22.03
C THR A 696 -10.73 -28.43 20.69
N LYS A 697 -10.19 -27.85 19.62
CA LYS A 697 -10.72 -28.00 18.27
C LYS A 697 -9.61 -27.91 17.24
N ALA A 698 -9.85 -28.45 16.05
CA ALA A 698 -9.02 -28.20 14.88
C ALA A 698 -9.56 -27.00 14.13
N PHE A 699 -8.66 -26.12 13.70
CA PHE A 699 -8.91 -24.92 12.88
C PHE A 699 -8.24 -25.13 11.52
N PRO A 700 -8.97 -25.63 10.52
CA PRO A 700 -8.41 -25.92 9.21
C PRO A 700 -7.81 -24.69 8.55
N SER A 701 -6.81 -24.88 7.70
CA SER A 701 -6.28 -23.82 6.84
C SER A 701 -7.34 -23.37 5.81
N GLY A 702 -7.30 -22.09 5.44
CA GLY A 702 -8.09 -21.49 4.37
C GLY A 702 -9.43 -20.92 4.79
N GLY A 703 -9.63 -20.56 6.07
CA GLY A 703 -10.90 -19.97 6.48
C GLY A 703 -10.99 -19.45 7.91
N LEU A 704 -12.20 -19.03 8.26
CA LEU A 704 -12.61 -18.59 9.59
C LEU A 704 -13.40 -19.70 10.27
N THR A 705 -12.98 -20.11 11.45
CA THR A 705 -13.62 -21.20 12.19
C THR A 705 -14.03 -20.73 13.59
N PRO A 706 -15.32 -20.87 14.01
CA PRO A 706 -15.74 -20.53 15.36
C PRO A 706 -15.02 -21.39 16.40
N ALA A 707 -14.53 -20.77 17.48
CA ALA A 707 -13.85 -21.44 18.59
C ALA A 707 -14.74 -21.65 19.82
N GLY A 708 -15.71 -20.76 20.04
CA GLY A 708 -16.62 -20.82 21.18
C GLY A 708 -16.98 -19.43 21.68
N THR A 709 -17.50 -19.34 22.89
CA THR A 709 -17.92 -18.09 23.53
C THR A 709 -17.27 -17.96 24.89
N LEU A 710 -16.84 -16.76 25.26
CA LEU A 710 -16.42 -16.43 26.62
C LEU A 710 -17.43 -15.47 27.27
N GLU A 711 -17.61 -15.65 28.58
CA GLU A 711 -18.46 -14.81 29.42
C GLU A 711 -17.71 -14.48 30.70
N VAL A 712 -17.59 -13.19 31.00
CA VAL A 712 -16.88 -12.73 32.19
C VAL A 712 -17.70 -11.70 32.94
N PRO A 713 -18.24 -12.03 34.15
CA PRO A 713 -18.89 -11.05 35.01
C PRO A 713 -17.92 -9.95 35.46
N LEU A 714 -18.33 -8.68 35.31
CA LEU A 714 -17.50 -7.52 35.61
C LEU A 714 -17.79 -6.91 36.99
N ALA A 715 -18.73 -7.44 37.76
CA ALA A 715 -19.26 -6.87 39.00
C ALA A 715 -18.23 -6.63 40.13
N SER A 716 -17.04 -7.23 40.04
CA SER A 716 -15.98 -7.02 41.05
C SER A 716 -15.17 -5.75 40.80
N ILE A 717 -15.29 -5.12 39.60
CA ILE A 717 -14.59 -3.89 39.27
C ILE A 717 -15.34 -2.72 39.90
N ARG A 718 -14.62 -1.91 40.70
CA ARG A 718 -15.22 -0.82 41.48
C ARG A 718 -14.77 0.57 41.06
N GLN A 719 -13.77 0.63 40.17
CA GLN A 719 -13.20 1.86 39.62
C GLN A 719 -13.09 1.79 38.11
N PRO A 720 -13.09 2.91 37.38
CA PRO A 720 -12.78 2.92 35.97
C PRO A 720 -11.47 2.20 35.71
N THR A 721 -11.53 1.11 34.96
CA THR A 721 -10.39 0.20 34.77
C THR A 721 -10.21 -0.15 33.29
N ARG A 722 -8.96 -0.07 32.81
CA ARG A 722 -8.57 -0.66 31.53
C ARG A 722 -8.11 -2.09 31.76
N LEU A 723 -8.67 -3.00 30.99
CA LEU A 723 -8.30 -4.42 30.94
C LEU A 723 -7.79 -4.77 29.54
N ASP A 724 -7.03 -5.85 29.47
CA ASP A 724 -6.62 -6.47 28.21
C ASP A 724 -7.20 -7.87 28.11
N LEU A 725 -7.98 -8.11 27.06
CA LEU A 725 -8.41 -9.44 26.67
C LEU A 725 -7.38 -10.04 25.71
N THR A 726 -6.66 -11.05 26.17
CA THR A 726 -5.72 -11.81 25.33
C THR A 726 -6.35 -13.15 24.94
N LEU A 727 -6.21 -13.50 23.67
CA LEU A 727 -6.55 -14.81 23.10
C LEU A 727 -5.27 -15.46 22.61
N GLU A 728 -5.05 -16.76 22.97
CA GLU A 728 -3.87 -17.51 22.58
C GLU A 728 -4.25 -18.87 22.00
N LEU A 729 -3.64 -19.24 20.90
CA LEU A 729 -3.73 -20.57 20.28
C LEU A 729 -2.37 -20.95 19.70
N GLU A 730 -1.73 -22.00 20.20
CA GLU A 730 -0.38 -22.42 19.78
C GLU A 730 0.63 -21.26 19.81
N ASN A 731 1.11 -20.84 18.64
CA ASN A 731 2.09 -19.77 18.46
C ASN A 731 1.47 -18.46 17.97
N THR A 732 0.15 -18.34 17.99
CA THR A 732 -0.58 -17.13 17.60
C THR A 732 -1.40 -16.58 18.74
N ASP A 733 -1.43 -15.27 18.84
CA ASP A 733 -2.17 -14.53 19.86
C ASP A 733 -2.81 -13.28 19.29
N ASN A 734 -3.82 -12.77 20.00
CA ASN A 734 -4.42 -11.46 19.72
C ASN A 734 -4.84 -10.80 21.02
N ARG A 735 -4.87 -9.46 21.07
CA ARG A 735 -5.14 -8.70 22.28
C ARG A 735 -6.09 -7.55 22.00
N TYR A 736 -7.11 -7.40 22.84
CA TYR A 736 -8.13 -6.35 22.74
C TYR A 736 -8.15 -5.51 24.02
N PRO A 737 -8.08 -4.18 23.95
CA PRO A 737 -8.31 -3.33 25.11
C PRO A 737 -9.80 -3.31 25.45
N ILE A 738 -10.11 -3.37 26.73
CA ILE A 738 -11.48 -3.33 27.27
C ILE A 738 -11.49 -2.28 28.38
N TRP A 739 -12.45 -1.38 28.36
CA TRP A 739 -12.66 -0.42 29.45
C TRP A 739 -13.92 -0.77 30.20
N VAL A 740 -13.83 -0.76 31.51
CA VAL A 740 -14.95 -1.06 32.41
C VAL A 740 -15.13 0.09 33.39
N TYR A 741 -16.36 0.56 33.45
CA TYR A 741 -16.73 1.69 34.31
C TYR A 741 -17.77 1.24 35.34
N PRO A 742 -17.73 1.80 36.59
CA PRO A 742 -18.79 1.62 37.58
C PRO A 742 -20.13 2.11 37.03
N ASP A 743 -21.21 1.34 37.27
CA ASP A 743 -22.57 1.76 36.96
C ASP A 743 -23.04 2.74 38.05
N GLU A 744 -22.55 3.96 37.95
CA GLU A 744 -22.86 5.03 38.89
C GLU A 744 -23.70 6.10 38.16
N PRO A 745 -24.80 6.55 38.77
CA PRO A 745 -25.56 7.64 38.17
C PRO A 745 -24.69 8.91 38.10
N VAL A 746 -24.81 9.63 36.97
CA VAL A 746 -24.18 10.98 36.89
C VAL A 746 -24.80 11.86 37.97
N PRO A 747 -24.02 12.43 38.87
CA PRO A 747 -24.53 13.43 39.77
C PRO A 747 -25.12 14.57 38.91
N CYS A 748 -26.42 14.76 38.95
CA CYS A 748 -27.02 15.96 38.38
C CYS A 748 -26.98 17.03 39.47
N PRO A 749 -26.05 17.99 39.40
CA PRO A 749 -26.19 19.16 40.24
C PRO A 749 -27.53 19.79 39.87
N ASP A 750 -28.46 19.88 40.79
CA ASP A 750 -29.75 20.49 40.57
C ASP A 750 -29.60 21.78 39.74
N ALA A 751 -30.31 21.87 38.63
CA ALA A 751 -30.22 22.93 37.63
C ALA A 751 -30.76 24.30 38.14
N LYS A 752 -30.62 24.58 39.43
CA LYS A 752 -30.87 25.87 40.00
C LYS A 752 -29.53 26.62 40.15
N PRO A 753 -29.38 27.81 39.57
CA PRO A 753 -28.20 28.63 39.78
C PRO A 753 -28.06 28.89 41.29
N VAL A 754 -27.11 28.21 41.94
CA VAL A 754 -26.77 28.52 43.34
C VAL A 754 -25.96 29.80 43.29
N LEU A 755 -26.60 30.91 43.61
CA LEU A 755 -26.01 32.25 43.63
C LEU A 755 -25.00 32.46 44.77
N GLN A 756 -24.85 31.51 45.70
CA GLN A 756 -23.86 31.56 46.78
C GLN A 756 -23.60 30.13 47.32
N GLY A 757 -22.38 29.61 47.12
CA GLY A 757 -21.92 28.38 47.74
C GLY A 757 -20.76 27.73 46.91
N ASP A 758 -19.98 26.83 47.55
CA ASP A 758 -18.80 26.14 46.98
C ASP A 758 -19.10 25.08 45.88
N GLY A 759 -20.32 25.06 45.37
CA GLY A 759 -20.75 24.08 44.35
C GLY A 759 -20.38 24.44 42.90
N VAL A 760 -20.37 23.42 42.03
CA VAL A 760 -20.16 23.56 40.59
C VAL A 760 -21.45 24.03 39.87
N VAL A 761 -21.35 25.10 39.11
CA VAL A 761 -22.43 25.59 38.23
C VAL A 761 -22.26 24.97 36.87
N VAL A 762 -23.26 24.23 36.38
CA VAL A 762 -23.31 23.69 35.04
C VAL A 762 -24.01 24.69 34.10
N ALA A 763 -23.35 25.11 33.04
CA ALA A 763 -23.85 26.06 32.07
C ALA A 763 -23.83 25.44 30.63
N GLU A 764 -24.87 25.73 29.88
CA GLU A 764 -25.04 25.34 28.47
C GLU A 764 -24.74 26.48 27.51
N ASN A 765 -24.68 27.71 28.01
CA ASN A 765 -24.47 28.90 27.18
C ASN A 765 -23.82 30.03 27.99
N LEU A 766 -23.43 31.09 27.31
CA LEU A 766 -22.81 32.27 27.93
C LEU A 766 -23.72 33.03 28.89
N ALA A 767 -25.03 33.06 28.66
CA ALA A 767 -25.96 33.75 29.51
C ALA A 767 -26.03 33.13 30.93
N GLN A 768 -25.78 31.85 31.05
CA GLN A 768 -25.66 31.12 32.32
C GLN A 768 -24.24 31.21 32.88
N ALA A 769 -23.20 31.08 32.05
CA ALA A 769 -21.83 31.00 32.48
C ALA A 769 -21.27 32.34 32.98
N LEU A 770 -21.45 33.44 32.23
CA LEU A 770 -20.80 34.73 32.55
C LEU A 770 -21.22 35.33 33.90
N PRO A 771 -22.50 35.36 34.30
CA PRO A 771 -22.90 35.84 35.60
C PRO A 771 -22.33 35.00 36.74
N ALA A 772 -22.27 33.68 36.59
CA ALA A 772 -21.71 32.75 37.59
C ALA A 772 -20.18 32.95 37.73
N LEU A 773 -19.47 33.10 36.62
CA LEU A 773 -18.02 33.40 36.64
C LEU A 773 -17.74 34.77 37.28
N ALA A 774 -18.56 35.80 36.99
CA ALA A 774 -18.43 37.12 37.62
C ALA A 774 -18.67 37.07 39.12
N ALA A 775 -19.48 36.13 39.59
CA ALA A 775 -19.72 35.88 41.04
C ALA A 775 -18.62 35.03 41.72
N GLY A 776 -17.60 34.57 40.96
CA GLY A 776 -16.48 33.75 41.49
C GLY A 776 -16.75 32.24 41.55
N ALA A 777 -17.82 31.76 40.88
CA ALA A 777 -18.19 30.34 40.90
C ALA A 777 -17.21 29.45 40.10
N ARG A 778 -17.29 28.15 40.39
CA ARG A 778 -16.71 27.07 39.56
C ARG A 778 -17.75 26.73 38.48
N VAL A 779 -17.43 26.96 37.22
CA VAL A 779 -18.37 26.80 36.13
C VAL A 779 -17.89 25.68 35.17
N PHE A 780 -18.73 24.67 34.96
CA PHE A 780 -18.61 23.72 33.85
C PHE A 780 -19.49 24.21 32.70
N LEU A 781 -18.85 24.68 31.64
CA LEU A 781 -19.54 25.11 30.42
C LEU A 781 -19.43 24.01 29.38
N ASP A 782 -20.56 23.32 29.15
CA ASP A 782 -20.70 22.21 28.20
C ASP A 782 -21.90 22.50 27.27
N PRO A 783 -21.73 23.33 26.24
CA PRO A 783 -22.78 23.68 25.29
C PRO A 783 -23.33 22.43 24.57
N PRO A 784 -24.64 22.38 24.27
CA PRO A 784 -25.22 21.30 23.50
C PRO A 784 -24.64 21.23 22.08
N ALA A 785 -24.80 20.09 21.41
CA ALA A 785 -24.21 19.83 20.11
C ALA A 785 -24.66 20.81 19.00
N ASP A 786 -25.85 21.37 19.13
CA ASP A 786 -26.43 22.37 18.21
C ASP A 786 -26.13 23.83 18.62
N ALA A 787 -25.34 24.04 19.68
CA ALA A 787 -24.94 25.38 20.09
C ALA A 787 -24.17 26.11 18.98
N PRO A 788 -24.33 27.45 18.84
CA PRO A 788 -23.65 28.22 17.82
C PRO A 788 -22.17 28.46 18.15
N LEU A 789 -21.39 27.37 18.20
CA LEU A 789 -19.94 27.42 18.44
C LEU A 789 -19.17 27.70 17.15
N ARG A 790 -18.15 28.54 17.21
CA ARG A 790 -17.12 28.67 16.19
C ARG A 790 -16.17 27.47 16.26
N ALA A 791 -16.65 26.34 15.78
CA ALA A 791 -15.96 25.06 15.93
C ALA A 791 -15.68 24.41 14.58
N VAL A 792 -14.71 23.50 14.56
CA VAL A 792 -14.36 22.64 13.44
C VAL A 792 -15.05 21.29 13.68
N PRO A 793 -15.78 20.75 12.72
CA PRO A 793 -16.33 19.40 12.84
C PRO A 793 -15.18 18.38 12.86
N CYS A 794 -15.25 17.42 13.79
CA CYS A 794 -14.23 16.39 13.94
C CYS A 794 -14.80 15.00 13.61
N HIS A 795 -13.90 14.07 13.35
CA HIS A 795 -14.17 12.65 13.18
C HIS A 795 -13.14 11.84 13.96
N PHE A 796 -13.41 10.55 14.17
CA PHE A 796 -12.58 9.70 15.03
C PHE A 796 -11.22 9.38 14.40
N SER A 797 -11.19 8.97 13.11
CA SER A 797 -9.93 8.63 12.43
C SER A 797 -9.07 9.87 12.16
N THR A 798 -7.86 9.67 11.67
CA THR A 798 -7.10 10.74 11.00
C THR A 798 -7.73 11.04 9.64
N ASP A 799 -7.31 12.12 8.98
CA ASP A 799 -7.71 12.41 7.62
C ASP A 799 -7.32 11.26 6.67
N PHE A 800 -8.06 11.17 5.58
CA PHE A 800 -7.81 10.20 4.53
C PHE A 800 -6.80 10.77 3.53
N TRP A 801 -5.71 10.05 3.28
CA TRP A 801 -4.65 10.36 2.33
C TRP A 801 -3.95 11.69 2.65
N SER A 802 -4.50 12.81 2.25
CA SER A 802 -4.08 14.15 2.67
C SER A 802 -5.14 15.19 2.36
N VAL A 803 -5.17 16.26 3.16
CA VAL A 803 -5.99 17.45 2.88
C VAL A 803 -5.51 18.18 1.61
N GLY A 804 -4.24 18.06 1.26
CA GLY A 804 -3.67 18.64 0.03
C GLY A 804 -4.32 18.07 -1.23
N THR A 805 -4.60 16.78 -1.25
CA THR A 805 -5.29 16.10 -2.37
C THR A 805 -6.81 16.20 -2.25
N PHE A 806 -7.35 16.03 -1.03
CA PHE A 806 -8.78 16.04 -0.75
C PHE A 806 -9.15 17.21 0.19
N PRO A 807 -9.19 18.47 -0.28
CA PRO A 807 -9.34 19.67 0.55
C PRO A 807 -10.74 19.84 1.16
N CYS A 808 -11.70 18.98 0.81
CA CYS A 808 -13.03 18.94 1.38
C CYS A 808 -13.09 18.35 2.80
N GLN A 809 -12.01 17.76 3.30
CA GLN A 809 -11.90 17.20 4.65
C GLN A 809 -11.76 18.30 5.70
N SER A 810 -12.14 17.99 6.94
CA SER A 810 -12.07 18.95 8.06
C SER A 810 -10.64 19.28 8.51
N GLY A 811 -9.71 18.38 8.21
CA GLY A 811 -8.29 18.52 8.62
C GLY A 811 -8.01 18.04 10.03
N THR A 812 -8.87 17.20 10.63
CA THR A 812 -8.69 16.76 12.02
C THR A 812 -8.00 15.38 12.07
N MET A 813 -7.02 15.27 12.97
CA MET A 813 -6.06 14.17 13.03
C MET A 813 -6.13 13.35 14.33
N GLY A 814 -7.31 13.31 14.98
CA GLY A 814 -7.47 12.71 16.30
C GLY A 814 -7.06 13.66 17.43
N GLN A 815 -6.95 13.13 18.64
CA GLN A 815 -6.76 13.92 19.85
C GLN A 815 -5.36 13.70 20.44
N TYR A 816 -4.81 14.75 21.07
CA TYR A 816 -3.73 14.64 22.03
C TYR A 816 -4.27 15.00 23.41
N ILE A 817 -4.10 14.09 24.38
CA ILE A 817 -4.72 14.13 25.68
C ILE A 817 -3.62 14.31 26.74
N ASP A 818 -3.72 15.32 27.57
CA ASP A 818 -2.87 15.42 28.77
C ASP A 818 -3.31 14.39 29.81
N ALA A 819 -2.91 13.13 29.61
CA ALA A 819 -3.25 12.01 30.46
C ALA A 819 -2.70 12.17 31.93
N THR A 820 -1.89 13.21 32.20
CA THR A 820 -1.37 13.50 33.53
C THR A 820 -2.23 14.51 34.27
N HIS A 821 -3.20 15.15 33.60
CA HIS A 821 -4.06 16.15 34.17
C HIS A 821 -4.91 15.58 35.33
N PRO A 822 -5.10 16.34 36.42
CA PRO A 822 -5.83 15.86 37.62
C PRO A 822 -7.26 15.41 37.37
N VAL A 823 -7.91 15.86 36.28
CA VAL A 823 -9.23 15.38 35.86
C VAL A 823 -9.24 13.88 35.59
N PHE A 824 -8.11 13.32 35.10
CA PHE A 824 -7.98 11.88 34.76
C PHE A 824 -7.33 11.09 35.91
N ARG A 825 -6.62 11.74 36.84
CA ARG A 825 -5.89 11.09 37.92
C ARG A 825 -6.05 11.88 39.21
N SER A 826 -6.35 11.22 40.33
CA SER A 826 -6.32 11.81 41.64
C SER A 826 -4.94 11.64 42.29
N GLU A 827 -4.33 12.73 42.73
CA GLU A 827 -3.10 12.68 43.53
C GLU A 827 -3.32 12.12 44.95
N ALA A 828 -4.57 12.11 45.42
CA ALA A 828 -4.93 11.63 46.77
C ALA A 828 -4.76 10.11 46.92
N SER A 829 -4.80 9.37 45.79
CA SER A 829 -4.47 7.95 45.76
C SER A 829 -3.83 7.59 44.41
N PRO A 830 -2.55 7.15 44.41
CA PRO A 830 -1.88 6.71 43.18
C PRO A 830 -2.59 5.58 42.45
N LEU A 831 -3.53 4.90 43.10
CA LEU A 831 -4.34 3.78 42.60
C LEU A 831 -5.70 4.21 42.07
N GLU A 832 -6.20 5.40 42.43
CA GLU A 832 -7.47 5.92 41.94
C GLU A 832 -7.29 6.67 40.64
N ARG A 833 -7.71 6.02 39.55
CA ARG A 833 -7.84 6.66 38.25
C ARG A 833 -9.28 7.11 38.10
N ASN A 834 -9.50 8.40 37.97
CA ASN A 834 -10.84 8.94 37.72
C ASN A 834 -11.34 8.54 36.30
N PHE A 835 -10.40 8.50 35.35
CA PHE A 835 -10.65 8.09 33.97
C PHE A 835 -9.35 7.54 33.35
N PRO A 836 -9.26 6.24 33.09
CA PRO A 836 -8.05 5.65 32.55
C PRO A 836 -7.90 6.06 31.07
N THR A 837 -6.93 6.91 30.76
CA THR A 837 -6.68 7.38 29.41
C THR A 837 -5.21 7.32 29.03
N GLU A 838 -4.96 7.27 27.74
CA GLU A 838 -3.67 7.36 27.07
C GLU A 838 -3.50 8.78 26.51
N LYS A 839 -2.32 9.10 25.98
CA LYS A 839 -2.06 10.42 25.39
C LYS A 839 -2.71 10.63 24.01
N HIS A 840 -3.28 9.59 23.42
CA HIS A 840 -3.83 9.58 22.06
C HIS A 840 -5.24 9.02 22.05
N THR A 841 -5.97 9.30 20.96
CA THR A 841 -7.30 8.75 20.71
C THR A 841 -7.26 7.22 20.61
N ASN A 842 -8.23 6.57 21.25
CA ASN A 842 -8.49 5.14 21.16
C ASN A 842 -10.01 4.90 21.22
N TRP A 843 -10.48 3.63 21.21
CA TRP A 843 -11.90 3.32 21.12
C TRP A 843 -12.77 3.92 22.23
N GLN A 844 -12.25 4.13 23.42
CA GLN A 844 -13.02 4.79 24.48
C GLN A 844 -13.32 6.28 24.20
N TRP A 845 -12.56 6.91 23.32
CA TRP A 845 -12.76 8.32 22.94
C TRP A 845 -13.71 8.50 21.76
N TRP A 846 -14.18 7.42 21.14
CA TRP A 846 -14.98 7.50 19.93
C TRP A 846 -16.18 8.46 20.00
N PRO A 847 -17.06 8.44 21.02
CA PRO A 847 -18.19 9.36 21.07
C PRO A 847 -17.76 10.83 21.27
N MET A 848 -16.64 11.08 21.97
CA MET A 848 -16.12 12.42 22.19
C MET A 848 -15.30 12.93 21.01
N ALA A 849 -14.50 12.08 20.38
CA ALA A 849 -13.66 12.45 19.23
C ALA A 849 -14.48 12.89 18.01
N ASN A 850 -15.71 12.38 17.84
CA ASN A 850 -16.64 12.77 16.80
C ASN A 850 -17.39 14.09 17.09
N ARG A 851 -17.06 14.78 18.22
CA ARG A 851 -17.63 16.07 18.58
C ARG A 851 -16.74 17.23 18.09
N PRO A 852 -17.32 18.41 17.79
CA PRO A 852 -16.55 19.52 17.25
C PRO A 852 -15.49 20.03 18.24
N ALA A 853 -14.43 20.64 17.70
CA ALA A 853 -13.39 21.32 18.46
C ALA A 853 -13.40 22.82 18.21
N VAL A 854 -13.27 23.63 19.26
CA VAL A 854 -13.16 25.08 19.14
C VAL A 854 -11.72 25.51 18.94
N ARG A 855 -11.52 26.69 18.36
CA ARG A 855 -10.20 27.30 18.29
C ARG A 855 -9.78 27.74 19.68
N LEU A 856 -8.70 27.15 20.20
CA LEU A 856 -8.19 27.45 21.53
C LEU A 856 -7.74 28.92 21.60
N PRO A 857 -8.23 29.71 22.60
CA PRO A 857 -7.76 31.06 22.78
C PRO A 857 -6.26 31.13 23.08
N ALA A 858 -5.59 32.18 22.62
CA ALA A 858 -4.15 32.37 22.79
C ALA A 858 -3.75 32.38 24.28
N GLY A 859 -2.65 31.68 24.57
CA GLY A 859 -2.11 31.60 25.94
C GLY A 859 -2.71 30.50 26.80
N LEU A 860 -3.74 29.78 26.34
CA LEU A 860 -4.27 28.60 27.01
C LEU A 860 -3.57 27.31 26.56
N ARG A 861 -3.59 26.30 27.47
CA ARG A 861 -3.18 24.91 27.16
C ARG A 861 -4.42 24.03 27.22
N PRO A 862 -4.62 23.14 26.24
CA PRO A 862 -5.76 22.23 26.28
C PRO A 862 -5.49 21.05 27.21
N ILE A 863 -6.53 20.55 27.86
CA ILE A 863 -6.54 19.22 28.50
C ILE A 863 -6.70 18.13 27.45
N VAL A 864 -7.60 18.39 26.47
CA VAL A 864 -7.80 17.58 25.27
C VAL A 864 -7.66 18.49 24.06
N ALA A 865 -6.53 18.40 23.38
CA ALA A 865 -6.31 19.05 22.10
C ALA A 865 -6.90 18.19 20.98
N GLN A 866 -7.56 18.82 20.00
CA GLN A 866 -7.80 18.21 18.71
C GLN A 866 -6.61 18.50 17.81
N LEU A 867 -5.92 17.48 17.34
CA LEU A 867 -4.82 17.63 16.39
C LEU A 867 -5.36 18.08 15.06
N ASP A 868 -4.62 18.96 14.38
CA ASP A 868 -5.01 19.53 13.11
C ASP A 868 -3.99 19.15 12.02
N SER A 869 -4.45 19.04 10.79
CA SER A 869 -3.58 18.77 9.65
C SER A 869 -2.45 19.81 9.56
N PHE A 870 -1.28 19.38 9.14
CA PHE A 870 -0.14 20.27 8.88
C PHE A 870 -0.41 21.32 7.77
N THR A 871 -1.52 21.17 7.04
CA THR A 871 -1.95 22.15 6.03
C THR A 871 -2.61 23.38 6.64
N THR A 872 -3.27 23.25 7.78
CA THR A 872 -4.04 24.31 8.47
C THR A 872 -3.44 24.75 9.81
N LEU A 873 -2.89 23.82 10.60
CA LEU A 873 -2.22 24.07 11.88
C LEU A 873 -3.02 24.96 12.84
N ARG A 874 -4.34 24.75 12.92
CA ARG A 874 -5.21 25.48 13.82
C ARG A 874 -5.00 25.00 15.27
N PRO A 875 -4.85 25.86 16.26
CA PRO A 875 -4.85 25.46 17.66
C PRO A 875 -6.29 25.08 18.07
N LEU A 876 -6.60 23.79 18.10
CA LEU A 876 -7.94 23.28 18.40
C LEU A 876 -7.98 22.57 19.74
N ALA A 877 -9.10 22.71 20.46
CA ALA A 877 -9.33 22.02 21.72
C ALA A 877 -10.78 21.58 21.89
N GLN A 878 -10.95 20.46 22.58
CA GLN A 878 -12.27 19.99 23.02
C GLN A 878 -12.46 20.14 24.53
N LEU A 879 -11.39 20.20 25.33
CA LEU A 879 -11.44 20.39 26.75
C LEU A 879 -10.29 21.30 27.20
N PHE A 880 -10.59 22.35 27.99
CA PHE A 880 -9.59 23.21 28.61
C PHE A 880 -10.13 23.88 29.87
N GLU A 881 -9.25 24.39 30.70
CA GLU A 881 -9.62 25.14 31.89
C GLU A 881 -8.91 26.49 31.99
N CYS A 882 -9.55 27.47 32.61
CA CYS A 882 -8.96 28.78 32.85
C CYS A 882 -9.70 29.55 33.95
N ARG A 883 -9.13 30.67 34.35
CA ARG A 883 -9.79 31.70 35.16
C ARG A 883 -10.45 32.73 34.25
N VAL A 884 -11.69 33.12 34.58
CA VAL A 884 -12.41 34.19 33.88
C VAL A 884 -12.88 35.15 34.97
N GLY A 885 -12.22 36.32 35.08
CA GLY A 885 -12.41 37.23 36.23
C GLY A 885 -12.11 36.52 37.57
N PRO A 886 -12.99 36.59 38.57
CA PRO A 886 -12.85 35.86 39.81
C PRO A 886 -13.23 34.38 39.73
N GLY A 887 -13.94 33.97 38.68
CA GLY A 887 -14.45 32.61 38.50
C GLY A 887 -13.45 31.63 37.88
N ARG A 888 -13.76 30.35 37.99
CA ARG A 888 -12.97 29.24 37.42
C ARG A 888 -13.82 28.51 36.42
N LEU A 889 -13.34 28.38 35.22
CA LEU A 889 -14.02 27.75 34.08
C LEU A 889 -13.36 26.44 33.71
N LEU A 890 -14.15 25.39 33.51
CA LEU A 890 -13.79 24.23 32.68
C LEU A 890 -14.76 24.23 31.51
N PHE A 891 -14.21 24.29 30.30
CA PHE A 891 -14.96 24.34 29.04
C PHE A 891 -14.83 23.02 28.32
N SER A 892 -15.97 22.46 27.81
CA SER A 892 -16.03 21.32 26.93
C SER A 892 -16.82 21.70 25.65
N SER A 893 -16.32 21.33 24.49
CA SER A 893 -17.09 21.40 23.21
C SER A 893 -17.68 20.05 22.81
N MET A 894 -17.54 19.04 23.67
CA MET A 894 -17.96 17.65 23.36
C MET A 894 -19.45 17.39 23.63
N ALA A 895 -20.18 18.34 24.23
CA ALA A 895 -21.56 18.14 24.66
C ALA A 895 -21.73 16.84 25.48
N LEU A 896 -20.88 16.64 26.47
CA LEU A 896 -20.77 15.39 27.26
C LEU A 896 -22.10 14.96 27.88
N ARG A 897 -22.91 15.95 28.30
CA ARG A 897 -24.23 15.71 28.92
C ARG A 897 -25.24 15.04 27.95
N GLU A 898 -25.03 15.15 26.65
CA GLU A 898 -25.82 14.46 25.62
C GLU A 898 -25.29 13.06 25.30
N LEU A 899 -24.10 12.70 25.82
CA LEU A 899 -23.43 11.43 25.53
C LEU A 899 -23.56 10.42 26.68
N THR A 900 -24.43 10.63 27.65
CA THR A 900 -24.55 9.77 28.85
C THR A 900 -25.05 8.35 28.56
N GLU A 901 -25.48 8.05 27.36
CA GLU A 901 -25.76 6.68 26.88
C GLU A 901 -24.47 5.86 26.69
N TYR A 902 -23.31 6.53 26.53
CA TYR A 902 -22.02 5.89 26.38
C TYR A 902 -21.31 5.81 27.73
N PRO A 903 -20.95 4.60 28.22
CA PRO A 903 -20.31 4.42 29.53
C PRO A 903 -19.05 5.28 29.73
N GLU A 904 -18.24 5.42 28.69
CA GLU A 904 -17.02 6.22 28.72
C GLU A 904 -17.29 7.73 28.84
N ALA A 905 -18.28 8.25 28.17
CA ALA A 905 -18.65 9.66 28.25
C ALA A 905 -19.28 9.97 29.60
N GLN A 906 -20.10 9.09 30.16
CA GLN A 906 -20.65 9.18 31.51
C GLN A 906 -19.52 9.16 32.55
N ALA A 907 -18.54 8.27 32.38
CA ALA A 907 -17.40 8.18 33.32
C ALA A 907 -16.53 9.43 33.26
N LEU A 908 -16.29 9.98 32.04
CA LEU A 908 -15.56 11.25 31.90
C LEU A 908 -16.29 12.41 32.54
N LEU A 909 -17.59 12.50 32.35
CA LEU A 909 -18.41 13.54 32.98
C LEU A 909 -18.37 13.45 34.50
N ASN A 910 -18.44 12.24 35.06
CA ASN A 910 -18.29 12.01 36.51
C ASN A 910 -16.88 12.40 37.01
N ALA A 911 -15.84 12.09 36.22
CA ALA A 911 -14.47 12.49 36.57
C ALA A 911 -14.31 14.03 36.58
N ILE A 912 -14.93 14.72 35.62
CA ILE A 912 -14.96 16.19 35.56
C ILE A 912 -15.65 16.78 36.81
N TYR A 913 -16.81 16.30 37.20
CA TYR A 913 -17.51 16.80 38.39
C TYR A 913 -16.70 16.58 39.66
N ARG A 914 -16.16 15.38 39.89
CA ARG A 914 -15.28 15.09 41.05
C ARG A 914 -14.05 16.00 41.09
N TYR A 915 -13.43 16.23 39.90
CA TYR A 915 -12.29 17.14 39.80
C TYR A 915 -12.67 18.57 40.16
N MET A 916 -13.77 19.08 39.61
CA MET A 916 -14.21 20.45 39.85
C MET A 916 -14.70 20.70 41.28
N GLU A 917 -15.22 19.69 41.97
CA GLU A 917 -15.60 19.77 43.39
C GLU A 917 -14.39 19.74 44.34
N SER A 918 -13.27 19.20 43.87
CA SER A 918 -12.05 19.05 44.67
C SER A 918 -11.24 20.34 44.79
N ASP A 919 -10.27 20.35 45.73
CA ASP A 919 -9.30 21.44 45.87
C ASP A 919 -8.24 21.48 44.76
N LEU A 920 -8.19 20.46 43.92
CA LEU A 920 -7.30 20.37 42.75
C LEU A 920 -7.73 21.30 41.62
N PHE A 921 -9.01 21.67 41.54
CA PHE A 921 -9.51 22.58 40.51
C PHE A 921 -9.05 24.01 40.77
N GLN A 922 -7.81 24.31 40.36
CA GLN A 922 -7.15 25.60 40.51
C GLN A 922 -6.51 26.07 39.22
N PRO A 923 -7.33 26.41 38.17
CA PRO A 923 -6.79 26.85 36.88
C PRO A 923 -5.79 28.01 37.07
N GLU A 924 -4.62 27.90 36.44
CA GLU A 924 -3.57 28.93 36.52
C GLU A 924 -3.68 29.94 35.39
N GLN A 925 -4.26 29.56 34.25
CA GLN A 925 -4.34 30.36 33.05
C GLN A 925 -5.54 31.31 33.12
N PHE A 926 -5.42 32.45 32.45
CA PHE A 926 -6.46 33.47 32.40
C PHE A 926 -7.05 33.62 31.00
N LEU A 927 -8.36 33.86 30.94
CA LEU A 927 -9.09 34.23 29.75
C LEU A 927 -9.97 35.44 30.05
N GLU A 928 -9.94 36.43 29.14
CA GLU A 928 -10.87 37.56 29.22
C GLU A 928 -12.30 37.12 28.85
N PRO A 929 -13.34 37.67 29.52
CA PRO A 929 -14.71 37.35 29.18
C PRO A 929 -15.04 37.50 27.69
N THR A 930 -14.50 38.53 27.05
CA THR A 930 -14.67 38.81 25.61
C THR A 930 -14.04 37.73 24.72
N ASP A 931 -12.97 37.05 25.13
CA ASP A 931 -12.36 35.97 24.39
C ASP A 931 -13.17 34.67 24.51
N LEU A 932 -13.82 34.46 25.68
CA LEU A 932 -14.80 33.38 25.84
C LEU A 932 -16.03 33.60 24.94
N GLU A 933 -16.52 34.84 24.86
CA GLU A 933 -17.62 35.19 23.94
C GLU A 933 -17.30 34.88 22.47
N ARG A 934 -16.05 35.08 22.05
CA ARG A 934 -15.58 34.80 20.68
C ARG A 934 -15.61 33.35 20.28
N LEU A 935 -15.77 32.41 21.23
CA LEU A 935 -15.95 30.98 20.91
C LEU A 935 -17.35 30.70 20.38
N PHE A 936 -18.27 31.63 20.50
CA PHE A 936 -19.64 31.52 20.02
C PHE A 936 -19.87 32.45 18.84
N ASP A 937 -20.75 32.04 17.93
CA ASP A 937 -21.22 32.90 16.86
C ASP A 937 -22.16 33.95 17.49
N GLY A 938 -21.89 35.26 17.22
CA GLY A 938 -22.66 36.34 17.75
C GLY A 938 -24.05 36.44 17.10
#